data_f98632642c6956a323e243ec30a8ea8e
#
_entry.id   f98632642c6956a323e243ec30a8ea8e
#
_cell.length_a   1.000
_cell.length_b   1.000
_cell.length_c   1.000
_cell.angle_alpha   90.00
_cell.angle_beta   90.00
_cell.angle_gamma   90.00
#
_symmetry.space_group_name_H-M   'P 1'
#
loop_
_entity.id
_entity.type
_entity.pdbx_description
1 polymer ?
#
loop_
_entity_poly.entity_id
_entity_poly.type
_entity_poly.pdbx_seq_one_letter_code
_entity_poly.pdbx_strand_id
1 'polypeptide(L)'
;YPLRRQRQMCIRDRNDTIVVENDHKELAIILQGSVMMDEVQVVERKIGVVKSRSSVLNQDMISSAELARAACCNLGESFTTNPSVDVSYADAATGARQIKLLGLSGTYVQMLTENIPNYRGASAPFALGYIPGPWMQSIQVSKGSSSVKNGYEAITGQINVEFKKPQTTQSLNVNLFASSKEKYEANFDANVHLNSRLSTGVLAHYENSTRSHDDNGDGFLDMPKVEQYNLQNRWAWMGDQYVFQASVKAMKEDRTSGQATHLHVDNSVGGFVGRELYKIGIHTDRYEAFTKNAYIFDKEKGTNLALILSGSLHKQDAGYGYKLYNVDQKNLYTSLMFETNFDERNSISAGLSLNYDYFNQTYRLENDDTGLLYGKEKETVPGAYVQYTYNWKDKIILMGGIRADHSDIYGTFVTPRAHIKYAPDDWVNLRVSVGKGYRTNHVLAENNYLLASSRKVKIDNDLDQEEAWNYGFSSSFYIPVFGKTLNVNTEYYYTDFRRQMIIDLDTDPHIVHFANLEGKSYSHTFQAEATYPFFKGFTLTAAYRLTDVKTTYNKKLLERPLTGKYKGLLTASYQTPLGLWQFDVTLQMNGGGRMPSPYTLPDGAPSWNTRYQSYQLLSAQITRWFRHWSIYVGGENMTNFKQKNPIVGASNPWGTNFDSTMIWGPVHGAMYYVGFRFNWDRN
;
A
#
# COMPACT_ATOMS: atom_id res chain seq x y z
N TYR A 1 1.57 55.58 4.72
CA TYR A 1 0.41 54.66 4.87
C TYR A 1 0.82 53.28 4.41
N PRO A 2 0.66 52.22 5.19
CA PRO A 2 0.91 50.88 4.75
C PRO A 2 -0.20 50.45 3.78
N LEU A 3 0.18 50.16 2.56
CA LEU A 3 -0.68 49.57 1.53
C LEU A 3 -1.21 48.20 2.02
N ARG A 4 -2.51 48.14 2.31
CA ARG A 4 -3.24 46.88 2.47
C ARG A 4 -3.14 46.12 1.14
N ARG A 5 -2.32 45.07 1.05
CA ARG A 5 -2.35 44.14 -0.04
C ARG A 5 -3.54 43.20 0.15
N GLN A 6 -4.66 43.52 -0.49
CA GLN A 6 -5.71 42.52 -0.75
C GLN A 6 -5.16 41.52 -1.75
N ARG A 7 -4.95 40.29 -1.31
CA ARG A 7 -4.79 39.16 -2.23
C ARG A 7 -6.18 38.58 -2.46
N GLN A 8 -6.78 38.88 -3.59
CA GLN A 8 -7.93 38.18 -4.12
C GLN A 8 -7.45 36.83 -4.70
N MET A 9 -7.85 35.74 -4.07
CA MET A 9 -7.69 34.42 -4.60
C MET A 9 -9.02 34.04 -5.26
N CYS A 10 -9.10 34.19 -6.57
CA CYS A 10 -10.25 33.74 -7.35
C CYS A 10 -10.17 32.22 -7.50
N ILE A 11 -10.96 31.50 -6.71
CA ILE A 11 -11.32 30.11 -7.00
C ILE A 11 -12.66 30.17 -7.73
N ARG A 12 -12.75 29.41 -8.80
CA ARG A 12 -13.74 29.58 -9.90
C ARG A 12 -15.21 29.64 -9.52
N ASP A 13 -15.59 29.31 -8.28
CA ASP A 13 -17.01 29.21 -7.86
C ASP A 13 -17.39 29.91 -6.53
N ARG A 14 -16.44 30.47 -5.78
CA ARG A 14 -16.72 31.29 -4.59
C ARG A 14 -15.68 32.36 -4.36
N ASN A 15 -16.11 33.58 -4.16
CA ASN A 15 -15.28 34.70 -3.68
C ASN A 15 -15.47 34.80 -2.16
N ASP A 16 -14.55 34.27 -1.37
CA ASP A 16 -14.48 34.51 0.06
C ASP A 16 -13.37 35.51 0.35
N THR A 17 -13.73 36.59 1.07
CA THR A 17 -12.77 37.62 1.48
C THR A 17 -12.40 37.38 2.93
N ILE A 18 -11.14 37.02 3.19
CA ILE A 18 -10.62 36.86 4.53
C ILE A 18 -9.71 38.05 4.86
N VAL A 19 -10.03 38.75 5.92
CA VAL A 19 -9.22 39.88 6.44
C VAL A 19 -8.19 39.29 7.42
N VAL A 20 -6.90 39.32 7.06
CA VAL A 20 -5.80 38.88 7.93
C VAL A 20 -5.30 40.11 8.73
N GLU A 21 -5.57 40.13 10.03
CA GLU A 21 -5.21 41.25 10.90
C GLU A 21 -3.80 41.20 11.52
N ASN A 22 -3.09 40.05 11.43
CA ASN A 22 -1.74 39.90 12.00
C ASN A 22 -0.82 39.00 11.18
N ASP A 23 0.45 39.43 11.04
CA ASP A 23 1.52 38.81 10.24
C ASP A 23 2.07 37.45 10.76
N HIS A 24 1.55 36.91 11.87
CA HIS A 24 2.17 35.78 12.57
C HIS A 24 1.28 34.54 12.76
N LYS A 25 0.12 34.47 12.12
CA LYS A 25 -0.71 33.24 12.15
C LYS A 25 -0.67 32.53 10.81
N GLU A 26 -0.29 31.26 10.84
CA GLU A 26 -0.53 30.35 9.71
C GLU A 26 -2.04 30.25 9.50
N LEU A 27 -2.54 30.76 8.40
CA LEU A 27 -3.93 30.68 8.02
C LEU A 27 -4.15 29.39 7.24
N ALA A 28 -4.74 28.39 7.85
CA ALA A 28 -5.23 27.19 7.17
C ALA A 28 -6.63 27.49 6.63
N ILE A 29 -6.74 27.79 5.35
CA ILE A 29 -8.03 27.96 4.67
C ILE A 29 -8.48 26.57 4.22
N ILE A 30 -9.46 26.00 4.90
CA ILE A 30 -10.12 24.76 4.49
C ILE A 30 -11.27 25.17 3.57
N LEU A 31 -11.05 25.05 2.26
CA LEU A 31 -12.13 25.18 1.30
C LEU A 31 -12.89 23.84 1.29
N GLN A 32 -14.12 23.87 1.78
CA GLN A 32 -15.05 22.75 1.54
C GLN A 32 -15.30 22.69 0.03
N GLY A 33 -14.62 21.78 -0.64
CA GLY A 33 -14.83 21.51 -2.05
C GLY A 33 -16.29 21.11 -2.28
N SER A 34 -16.89 21.63 -3.34
CA SER A 34 -18.17 21.14 -3.86
C SER A 34 -18.15 19.62 -3.88
N VAL A 35 -19.19 19.03 -3.34
CA VAL A 35 -19.52 17.62 -3.30
C VAL A 35 -18.83 16.79 -4.38
N MET A 36 -17.70 16.24 -4.02
CA MET A 36 -17.06 15.15 -4.73
C MET A 36 -16.82 14.06 -3.70
N MET A 37 -17.14 12.83 -4.03
CA MET A 37 -16.84 11.64 -3.22
C MET A 37 -15.47 11.78 -2.54
N ASP A 38 -15.44 11.87 -1.24
CA ASP A 38 -14.23 11.99 -0.36
C ASP A 38 -12.94 12.36 -1.09
N GLU A 39 -12.98 13.46 -1.85
CA GLU A 39 -11.82 13.94 -2.59
C GLU A 39 -10.88 14.61 -1.60
N VAL A 40 -9.69 14.09 -1.48
CA VAL A 40 -8.66 14.64 -0.63
C VAL A 40 -8.36 16.06 -1.06
N GLN A 41 -8.57 16.98 -0.17
CA GLN A 41 -8.09 18.35 -0.35
C GLN A 41 -6.55 18.30 -0.43
N VAL A 42 -6.01 18.81 -1.54
CA VAL A 42 -4.57 19.00 -1.68
C VAL A 42 -4.14 20.03 -0.64
N VAL A 43 -3.58 19.54 0.46
CA VAL A 43 -2.92 20.41 1.43
C VAL A 43 -1.63 20.90 0.79
N GLU A 44 -1.46 22.22 0.73
CA GLU A 44 -0.25 22.92 0.32
C GLU A 44 1.03 22.18 0.76
N ARG A 45 2.09 22.22 -0.05
CA ARG A 45 3.41 21.54 0.07
C ARG A 45 3.97 21.42 1.49
N LYS A 46 3.28 20.75 2.40
CA LYS A 46 3.84 20.39 3.71
C LYS A 46 4.67 19.13 3.54
N ILE A 47 5.93 19.24 3.86
CA ILE A 47 6.88 18.14 3.97
C ILE A 47 6.51 17.33 5.20
N GLY A 48 6.41 16.00 5.05
CA GLY A 48 6.05 15.05 6.11
C GLY A 48 4.72 14.36 5.86
N VAL A 49 4.49 13.29 6.62
CA VAL A 49 3.19 12.63 6.68
C VAL A 49 2.20 13.54 7.41
N VAL A 50 1.13 13.93 6.76
CA VAL A 50 0.14 14.86 7.32
C VAL A 50 -1.03 14.05 7.88
N LYS A 51 -1.30 14.21 9.18
CA LYS A 51 -2.53 13.67 9.77
C LYS A 51 -3.70 14.62 9.54
N SER A 52 -4.79 14.09 8.99
CA SER A 52 -6.01 14.88 8.82
C SER A 52 -6.57 15.32 10.17
N ARG A 53 -6.69 16.64 10.40
CA ARG A 53 -7.30 17.19 11.62
C ARG A 53 -8.82 17.15 11.57
N SER A 54 -9.41 17.34 10.40
CA SER A 54 -10.86 17.40 10.20
C SER A 54 -11.51 16.00 10.15
N SER A 55 -10.83 15.00 9.58
CA SER A 55 -11.37 13.65 9.44
C SER A 55 -11.64 12.98 10.81
N VAL A 56 -12.76 12.28 10.90
CA VAL A 56 -13.07 11.39 12.03
C VAL A 56 -12.23 10.12 11.99
N LEU A 57 -11.82 9.69 10.79
CA LEU A 57 -10.92 8.56 10.60
C LEU A 57 -9.49 8.94 10.99
N ASN A 58 -8.75 7.98 11.57
CA ASN A 58 -7.31 8.14 11.77
C ASN A 58 -6.59 7.88 10.45
N GLN A 59 -6.35 8.93 9.71
CA GLN A 59 -5.81 8.89 8.35
C GLN A 59 -4.52 9.68 8.23
N ASP A 60 -3.48 9.01 7.73
CA ASP A 60 -2.22 9.60 7.32
C ASP A 60 -2.28 9.90 5.83
N MET A 61 -1.85 11.08 5.42
CA MET A 61 -1.71 11.46 4.02
C MET A 61 -0.23 11.67 3.67
N ILE A 62 0.25 10.92 2.69
CA ILE A 62 1.57 11.06 2.08
C ILE A 62 1.36 11.88 0.80
N SER A 63 1.80 13.12 0.79
CA SER A 63 1.65 14.02 -0.37
C SER A 63 2.71 13.76 -1.44
N SER A 64 2.52 14.31 -2.64
CA SER A 64 3.53 14.27 -3.71
C SER A 64 4.86 14.90 -3.30
N ALA A 65 4.86 15.89 -2.41
CA ALA A 65 6.07 16.50 -1.86
C ALA A 65 6.83 15.51 -0.96
N GLU A 66 6.12 14.70 -0.16
CA GLU A 66 6.73 13.63 0.64
C GLU A 66 7.25 12.50 -0.24
N LEU A 67 6.49 12.09 -1.26
CA LEU A 67 6.92 11.08 -2.24
C LEU A 67 8.21 11.50 -3.00
N ALA A 68 8.44 12.80 -3.16
CA ALA A 68 9.64 13.30 -3.82
C ALA A 68 10.90 13.26 -2.94
N ARG A 69 10.78 13.06 -1.62
CA ARG A 69 11.91 13.00 -0.64
C ARG A 69 12.69 11.68 -0.68
N ALA A 70 12.02 10.61 -1.01
CA ALA A 70 12.63 9.35 -1.37
C ALA A 70 12.44 9.14 -2.87
N ALA A 71 13.37 8.50 -3.55
CA ALA A 71 13.19 8.16 -4.96
C ALA A 71 12.19 7.01 -5.08
N CYS A 72 10.91 7.30 -4.81
CA CYS A 72 9.85 6.31 -4.85
C CYS A 72 9.58 5.91 -6.31
N CYS A 73 10.13 4.80 -6.73
CA CYS A 73 9.92 4.24 -8.05
C CYS A 73 8.52 3.63 -8.18
N ASN A 74 8.01 3.06 -7.09
CA ASN A 74 6.69 2.42 -7.05
C ASN A 74 6.01 2.58 -5.68
N LEU A 75 4.77 2.11 -5.55
CA LEU A 75 4.00 2.22 -4.32
C LEU A 75 4.71 1.57 -3.12
N GLY A 76 5.38 0.43 -3.31
CA GLY A 76 6.07 -0.25 -2.20
C GLY A 76 7.18 0.60 -1.57
N GLU A 77 7.92 1.33 -2.36
CA GLU A 77 9.01 2.20 -1.90
C GLU A 77 8.51 3.49 -1.24
N SER A 78 7.25 3.86 -1.49
CA SER A 78 6.62 5.10 -0.98
C SER A 78 6.38 5.09 0.53
N PHE A 79 6.48 3.94 1.21
CA PHE A 79 6.26 3.83 2.65
C PHE A 79 7.56 3.87 3.47
N THR A 80 8.71 4.15 2.86
CA THR A 80 10.01 4.16 3.52
C THR A 80 10.08 5.15 4.68
N THR A 81 9.37 6.28 4.58
CA THR A 81 9.28 7.33 5.62
C THR A 81 8.02 7.21 6.48
N ASN A 82 7.17 6.20 6.27
CA ASN A 82 5.95 5.99 7.06
C ASN A 82 6.18 4.93 8.15
N PRO A 83 5.98 5.27 9.44
CA PRO A 83 6.19 4.32 10.53
C PRO A 83 5.09 3.26 10.65
N SER A 84 3.91 3.51 10.08
CA SER A 84 2.72 2.67 10.27
C SER A 84 2.63 1.50 9.29
N VAL A 85 3.25 1.65 8.11
CA VAL A 85 3.24 0.66 7.05
C VAL A 85 4.61 0.02 6.91
N ASP A 86 4.68 -1.29 6.96
CA ASP A 86 5.87 -2.05 6.58
C ASP A 86 5.71 -2.59 5.17
N VAL A 87 6.78 -2.56 4.41
CA VAL A 87 6.88 -3.25 3.13
C VAL A 87 8.08 -4.19 3.22
N SER A 88 7.86 -5.46 2.97
CA SER A 88 8.90 -6.49 2.96
C SER A 88 8.72 -7.41 1.76
N TYR A 89 9.80 -8.06 1.37
CA TYR A 89 9.69 -9.16 0.41
C TYR A 89 8.89 -10.31 1.02
N ALA A 90 8.10 -10.98 0.19
CA ALA A 90 7.33 -12.16 0.57
C ALA A 90 8.16 -13.44 0.46
N ASP A 91 9.13 -13.43 -0.48
CA ASP A 91 10.13 -14.46 -0.70
C ASP A 91 11.41 -13.84 -1.28
N ALA A 92 12.51 -14.61 -1.28
CA ALA A 92 13.83 -14.15 -1.72
C ALA A 92 14.04 -14.25 -3.25
N ALA A 93 13.14 -14.87 -4.00
CA ALA A 93 13.39 -15.24 -5.38
C ALA A 93 12.48 -14.51 -6.39
N THR A 94 11.18 -14.33 -6.09
CA THR A 94 10.22 -13.77 -7.06
C THR A 94 10.19 -12.25 -7.08
N GLY A 95 10.66 -11.60 -6.00
CA GLY A 95 10.52 -10.16 -5.78
C GLY A 95 9.10 -9.73 -5.41
N ALA A 96 8.22 -10.66 -5.05
CA ALA A 96 6.92 -10.34 -4.48
C ALA A 96 7.09 -9.53 -3.19
N ARG A 97 6.27 -8.50 -3.03
CA ARG A 97 6.31 -7.61 -1.85
C ARG A 97 4.98 -7.61 -1.13
N GLN A 98 5.03 -7.61 0.18
CA GLN A 98 3.85 -7.53 1.04
C GLN A 98 3.87 -6.26 1.88
N ILE A 99 2.70 -5.61 1.97
CA ILE A 99 2.43 -4.61 3.01
C ILE A 99 2.10 -5.34 4.30
N LYS A 100 2.50 -4.76 5.44
CA LYS A 100 1.96 -5.09 6.75
C LYS A 100 1.45 -3.81 7.40
N LEU A 101 0.21 -3.85 7.88
CA LEU A 101 -0.42 -2.76 8.61
C LEU A 101 -0.94 -3.31 9.94
N LEU A 102 -0.65 -2.62 11.03
CA LEU A 102 -0.97 -3.07 12.39
C LEU A 102 -0.40 -4.48 12.71
N GLY A 103 0.78 -4.79 12.15
CA GLY A 103 1.45 -6.08 12.33
C GLY A 103 0.87 -7.25 11.53
N LEU A 104 -0.18 -7.03 10.77
CA LEU A 104 -0.89 -8.05 9.99
C LEU A 104 -0.59 -7.95 8.50
N SER A 105 -0.79 -9.06 7.76
CA SER A 105 -0.55 -9.15 6.32
C SER A 105 -1.34 -8.12 5.52
N GLY A 106 -0.80 -7.70 4.40
CA GLY A 106 -1.46 -6.79 3.46
C GLY A 106 -2.76 -7.32 2.87
N THR A 107 -3.01 -8.61 2.92
CA THR A 107 -4.30 -9.19 2.55
C THR A 107 -5.46 -8.69 3.43
N TYR A 108 -5.19 -8.19 4.65
CA TYR A 108 -6.16 -7.57 5.54
C TYR A 108 -6.30 -6.06 5.37
N VAL A 109 -5.50 -5.47 4.48
CA VAL A 109 -5.57 -4.06 4.09
C VAL A 109 -6.36 -3.95 2.80
N GLN A 110 -7.43 -3.18 2.81
CA GLN A 110 -8.16 -2.90 1.58
C GLN A 110 -7.37 -1.91 0.72
N MET A 111 -6.93 -2.36 -0.45
CA MET A 111 -6.26 -1.52 -1.43
C MET A 111 -7.28 -0.81 -2.31
N LEU A 112 -7.15 0.50 -2.43
CA LEU A 112 -8.00 1.34 -3.24
C LEU A 112 -7.16 2.15 -4.23
N THR A 113 -7.72 2.39 -5.40
CA THR A 113 -7.22 3.38 -6.35
C THR A 113 -8.37 4.34 -6.62
N GLU A 114 -8.18 5.62 -6.35
CA GLU A 114 -9.25 6.62 -6.53
C GLU A 114 -10.53 6.26 -5.74
N ASN A 115 -10.40 5.73 -4.52
CA ASN A 115 -11.49 5.20 -3.69
C ASN A 115 -12.29 4.03 -4.30
N ILE A 116 -11.72 3.33 -5.27
CA ILE A 116 -12.30 2.13 -5.89
C ILE A 116 -11.48 0.92 -5.42
N PRO A 117 -12.07 -0.16 -4.87
CA PRO A 117 -11.37 -1.39 -4.55
C PRO A 117 -10.58 -1.93 -5.74
N ASN A 118 -9.30 -2.19 -5.55
CA ASN A 118 -8.40 -2.64 -6.62
C ASN A 118 -7.29 -3.54 -6.05
N TYR A 119 -6.54 -4.22 -6.92
CA TYR A 119 -5.36 -5.03 -6.58
C TYR A 119 -5.63 -6.13 -5.55
N ARG A 120 -6.71 -6.88 -5.76
CA ARG A 120 -7.09 -8.07 -4.99
C ARG A 120 -6.78 -9.35 -5.77
N GLY A 121 -6.78 -10.50 -5.08
CA GLY A 121 -6.57 -11.82 -5.69
C GLY A 121 -5.21 -11.95 -6.36
N ALA A 122 -5.17 -12.35 -7.62
CA ALA A 122 -3.94 -12.68 -8.35
C ALA A 122 -2.95 -11.51 -8.50
N SER A 123 -3.44 -10.28 -8.49
CA SER A 123 -2.56 -9.10 -8.56
C SER A 123 -1.87 -8.77 -7.23
N ALA A 124 -2.39 -9.25 -6.10
CA ALA A 124 -1.94 -8.83 -4.76
C ALA A 124 -0.43 -9.04 -4.49
N PRO A 125 0.22 -10.15 -4.87
CA PRO A 125 1.64 -10.39 -4.60
C PRO A 125 2.58 -9.37 -5.24
N PHE A 126 2.21 -8.80 -6.39
CA PHE A 126 3.05 -7.89 -7.18
C PHE A 126 2.48 -6.48 -7.31
N ALA A 127 1.28 -6.23 -6.79
CA ALA A 127 0.52 -4.98 -6.94
C ALA A 127 1.32 -3.71 -6.60
N LEU A 128 2.20 -3.78 -5.60
CA LEU A 128 3.02 -2.65 -5.18
C LEU A 128 3.99 -2.17 -6.27
N GLY A 129 4.41 -3.07 -7.17
CA GLY A 129 5.21 -2.75 -8.35
C GLY A 129 4.41 -2.20 -9.52
N TYR A 130 3.08 -2.42 -9.57
CA TYR A 130 2.24 -2.01 -10.71
C TYR A 130 1.82 -0.54 -10.67
N ILE A 131 2.14 0.17 -9.60
CA ILE A 131 1.78 1.58 -9.39
C ILE A 131 3.05 2.42 -9.41
N PRO A 132 3.35 3.12 -10.52
CA PRO A 132 4.54 3.97 -10.61
C PRO A 132 4.47 5.14 -9.63
N GLY A 133 5.57 5.38 -8.91
CA GLY A 133 5.69 6.46 -7.93
C GLY A 133 5.36 7.85 -8.46
N PRO A 134 5.93 8.25 -9.61
CA PRO A 134 5.69 9.57 -10.20
C PRO A 134 4.24 9.83 -10.66
N TRP A 135 3.39 8.79 -10.78
CA TRP A 135 1.98 8.95 -11.13
C TRP A 135 1.12 9.36 -9.93
N MET A 136 1.59 9.08 -8.71
CA MET A 136 0.83 9.31 -7.49
C MET A 136 0.82 10.79 -7.11
N GLN A 137 -0.37 11.33 -6.87
CA GLN A 137 -0.57 12.65 -6.28
C GLN A 137 -0.54 12.57 -4.77
N SER A 138 -1.14 11.54 -4.19
CA SER A 138 -1.11 11.26 -2.76
C SER A 138 -1.42 9.81 -2.47
N ILE A 139 -1.01 9.37 -1.27
CA ILE A 139 -1.41 8.08 -0.70
C ILE A 139 -2.08 8.39 0.64
N GLN A 140 -3.23 7.77 0.87
CA GLN A 140 -3.96 7.87 2.13
C GLN A 140 -3.93 6.52 2.84
N VAL A 141 -3.47 6.52 4.07
CA VAL A 141 -3.42 5.34 4.93
C VAL A 141 -4.40 5.54 6.08
N SER A 142 -5.56 4.92 5.99
CA SER A 142 -6.55 4.88 7.09
C SER A 142 -6.31 3.64 7.93
N LYS A 143 -6.08 3.83 9.21
CA LYS A 143 -5.74 2.75 10.15
C LYS A 143 -6.96 2.29 10.96
N GLY A 144 -7.04 1.00 11.20
CA GLY A 144 -8.17 0.39 11.88
C GLY A 144 -9.40 0.23 10.99
N SER A 145 -10.57 0.17 11.60
CA SER A 145 -11.81 0.16 10.82
C SER A 145 -11.96 1.45 10.02
N SER A 146 -12.47 1.36 8.82
CA SER A 146 -12.68 2.48 7.90
C SER A 146 -14.18 2.75 7.70
N SER A 147 -14.54 3.66 6.78
CA SER A 147 -15.94 3.88 6.38
C SER A 147 -16.56 2.62 5.77
N VAL A 148 -17.86 2.41 5.97
CA VAL A 148 -18.64 1.32 5.32
C VAL A 148 -18.89 1.58 3.82
N LYS A 149 -18.67 2.79 3.34
CA LYS A 149 -18.88 3.19 1.93
C LYS A 149 -18.05 2.37 0.95
N ASN A 150 -16.78 2.12 1.30
CA ASN A 150 -15.82 1.46 0.41
C ASN A 150 -15.83 -0.07 0.49
N GLY A 151 -16.80 -0.65 1.20
CA GLY A 151 -16.96 -2.09 1.29
C GLY A 151 -16.64 -2.68 2.66
N TYR A 152 -16.57 -4.00 2.71
CA TYR A 152 -16.46 -4.80 3.93
C TYR A 152 -15.03 -5.27 4.25
N GLU A 153 -14.10 -5.18 3.29
CA GLU A 153 -12.79 -5.88 3.34
C GLU A 153 -11.73 -5.23 4.24
N ALA A 154 -11.94 -3.99 4.70
CA ALA A 154 -10.96 -3.31 5.56
C ALA A 154 -10.98 -3.89 6.97
N ILE A 155 -10.06 -4.82 7.29
CA ILE A 155 -9.86 -5.37 8.63
C ILE A 155 -8.84 -4.53 9.41
N THR A 156 -7.66 -4.28 8.84
CA THR A 156 -6.60 -3.48 9.49
C THR A 156 -6.57 -2.04 9.02
N GLY A 157 -7.23 -1.74 7.92
CA GLY A 157 -7.31 -0.40 7.35
C GLY A 157 -7.46 -0.39 5.85
N GLN A 158 -7.31 0.81 5.29
CA GLN A 158 -7.35 1.05 3.85
C GLN A 158 -6.12 1.84 3.41
N ILE A 159 -5.61 1.53 2.23
CA ILE A 159 -4.62 2.34 1.53
C ILE A 159 -5.25 2.77 0.21
N ASN A 160 -5.48 4.07 0.06
CA ASN A 160 -6.00 4.65 -1.17
C ASN A 160 -4.92 5.44 -1.89
N VAL A 161 -4.74 5.16 -3.18
CA VAL A 161 -3.79 5.86 -4.04
C VAL A 161 -4.57 6.79 -4.97
N GLU A 162 -4.29 8.08 -4.89
CA GLU A 162 -4.80 9.08 -5.81
C GLU A 162 -3.74 9.37 -6.88
N PHE A 163 -4.10 9.24 -8.14
CA PHE A 163 -3.23 9.61 -9.26
C PHE A 163 -3.38 11.09 -9.62
N LYS A 164 -2.41 11.64 -10.32
CA LYS A 164 -2.48 12.98 -10.91
C LYS A 164 -3.73 13.12 -11.78
N LYS A 165 -4.47 14.20 -11.59
CA LYS A 165 -5.80 14.41 -12.20
C LYS A 165 -5.73 15.42 -13.34
N PRO A 166 -6.40 15.17 -14.48
CA PRO A 166 -6.30 16.06 -15.65
C PRO A 166 -6.99 17.41 -15.45
N GLN A 167 -7.92 17.51 -14.49
CA GLN A 167 -8.68 18.74 -14.23
C GLN A 167 -7.95 19.76 -13.36
N THR A 168 -6.81 19.42 -12.74
CA THR A 168 -6.13 20.31 -11.79
C THR A 168 -5.39 21.44 -12.49
N THR A 169 -4.35 21.13 -13.23
CA THR A 169 -3.54 22.11 -13.98
C THR A 169 -3.09 21.49 -15.30
N GLN A 170 -2.91 22.34 -16.33
CA GLN A 170 -2.18 21.88 -17.52
C GLN A 170 -0.73 21.66 -17.12
N SER A 171 -0.21 20.47 -17.36
CA SER A 171 1.14 20.10 -16.95
C SER A 171 1.79 19.14 -17.93
N LEU A 172 3.12 19.19 -17.93
CA LEU A 172 3.97 18.22 -18.61
C LEU A 172 5.09 17.83 -17.65
N ASN A 173 5.15 16.57 -17.27
CA ASN A 173 6.14 16.06 -16.33
C ASN A 173 6.90 14.89 -16.93
N VAL A 174 8.21 14.87 -16.68
CA VAL A 174 9.10 13.75 -17.01
C VAL A 174 9.91 13.39 -15.77
N ASN A 175 10.02 12.11 -15.47
CA ASN A 175 10.90 11.61 -14.43
C ASN A 175 11.74 10.47 -15.00
N LEU A 176 13.06 10.59 -14.85
CA LEU A 176 14.05 9.57 -15.25
C LEU A 176 14.79 9.12 -14.01
N PHE A 177 15.03 7.83 -13.88
CA PHE A 177 15.74 7.22 -12.77
C PHE A 177 16.70 6.16 -13.26
N ALA A 178 17.88 6.09 -12.61
CA ALA A 178 18.86 5.04 -12.82
C ALA A 178 19.55 4.68 -11.51
N SER A 179 19.79 3.38 -11.28
CA SER A 179 20.46 2.91 -10.07
C SER A 179 21.72 2.10 -10.35
N SER A 180 22.56 1.93 -9.31
CA SER A 180 23.75 1.08 -9.34
C SER A 180 23.44 -0.41 -9.53
N LYS A 181 22.16 -0.80 -9.39
CA LYS A 181 21.66 -2.16 -9.68
C LYS A 181 21.12 -2.29 -11.11
N GLU A 182 21.49 -1.35 -12.00
CA GLU A 182 21.08 -1.32 -13.41
C GLU A 182 19.54 -1.39 -13.59
N LYS A 183 18.81 -0.74 -12.67
CA LYS A 183 17.39 -0.45 -12.79
C LYS A 183 17.23 0.92 -13.42
N TYR A 184 16.47 0.99 -14.50
CA TYR A 184 16.18 2.21 -15.25
C TYR A 184 14.67 2.41 -15.32
N GLU A 185 14.23 3.64 -15.08
CA GLU A 185 12.83 4.00 -15.22
C GLU A 185 12.66 5.32 -15.98
N ALA A 186 11.61 5.37 -16.78
CA ALA A 186 11.15 6.57 -17.44
C ALA A 186 9.64 6.75 -17.20
N ASN A 187 9.27 7.90 -16.68
CA ASN A 187 7.89 8.27 -16.47
C ASN A 187 7.59 9.57 -17.21
N PHE A 188 6.42 9.60 -17.82
CA PHE A 188 5.89 10.74 -18.53
C PHE A 188 4.44 10.96 -18.13
N ASP A 189 4.04 12.17 -17.82
CA ASP A 189 2.63 12.52 -17.68
C ASP A 189 2.34 13.92 -18.26
N ALA A 190 1.19 14.04 -18.89
CA ALA A 190 0.72 15.30 -19.46
C ALA A 190 -0.78 15.46 -19.26
N ASN A 191 -1.19 16.66 -18.84
CA ASN A 191 -2.58 17.05 -18.66
C ASN A 191 -2.92 18.24 -19.57
N VAL A 192 -4.05 18.15 -20.26
CA VAL A 192 -4.51 19.17 -21.20
C VAL A 192 -5.98 19.50 -20.93
N HIS A 193 -6.28 20.79 -20.83
CA HIS A 193 -7.66 21.29 -20.82
C HIS A 193 -8.14 21.52 -22.27
N LEU A 194 -9.08 20.73 -22.73
CA LEU A 194 -9.66 20.87 -24.07
C LEU A 194 -10.64 22.05 -24.13
N ASN A 195 -11.35 22.29 -23.03
CA ASN A 195 -12.17 23.48 -22.81
C ASN A 195 -12.32 23.75 -21.30
N SER A 196 -13.16 24.70 -20.91
CA SER A 196 -13.37 25.07 -19.50
C SER A 196 -13.93 23.95 -18.61
N ARG A 197 -14.49 22.89 -19.16
CA ARG A 197 -15.12 21.78 -18.44
C ARG A 197 -14.50 20.43 -18.72
N LEU A 198 -13.86 20.24 -19.87
CA LEU A 198 -13.32 18.96 -20.31
C LEU A 198 -11.79 18.98 -20.28
N SER A 199 -11.22 18.03 -19.59
CA SER A 199 -9.78 17.81 -19.48
C SER A 199 -9.44 16.36 -19.77
N THR A 200 -8.25 16.14 -20.32
CA THR A 200 -7.69 14.80 -20.51
C THR A 200 -6.24 14.76 -20.08
N GLY A 201 -5.79 13.58 -19.67
CA GLY A 201 -4.41 13.34 -19.27
C GLY A 201 -3.92 11.95 -19.69
N VAL A 202 -2.63 11.87 -19.95
CA VAL A 202 -1.94 10.62 -20.26
C VAL A 202 -0.80 10.43 -19.28
N LEU A 203 -0.66 9.21 -18.74
CA LEU A 203 0.46 8.80 -17.92
C LEU A 203 1.10 7.57 -18.58
N ALA A 204 2.41 7.58 -18.75
CA ALA A 204 3.19 6.49 -19.31
C ALA A 204 4.37 6.16 -18.39
N HIS A 205 4.69 4.88 -18.26
CA HIS A 205 5.80 4.38 -17.46
C HIS A 205 6.48 3.22 -18.18
N TYR A 206 7.79 3.22 -18.09
CA TYR A 206 8.66 2.12 -18.50
C TYR A 206 9.67 1.84 -17.39
N GLU A 207 9.82 0.58 -17.03
CA GLU A 207 10.85 0.08 -16.12
C GLU A 207 11.64 -1.05 -16.82
N ASN A 208 12.95 -1.02 -16.65
CA ASN A 208 13.82 -2.11 -17.10
C ASN A 208 14.93 -2.35 -16.06
N SER A 209 15.04 -3.60 -15.59
CA SER A 209 16.09 -4.07 -14.70
C SER A 209 16.73 -5.31 -15.33
N THR A 210 17.92 -5.14 -15.92
CA THR A 210 18.51 -6.13 -16.84
C THR A 210 19.58 -6.99 -16.22
N ARG A 211 20.26 -6.51 -15.16
CA ARG A 211 21.45 -7.17 -14.64
C ARG A 211 21.15 -8.29 -13.67
N SER A 212 21.96 -9.33 -13.75
CA SER A 212 22.00 -10.39 -12.76
C SER A 212 22.86 -9.95 -11.58
N HIS A 213 22.26 -9.83 -10.40
CA HIS A 213 22.95 -9.53 -9.15
C HIS A 213 22.77 -10.70 -8.18
N ASP A 214 23.86 -11.15 -7.60
CA ASP A 214 23.93 -12.12 -6.51
C ASP A 214 24.94 -11.57 -5.49
N ASP A 215 24.47 -10.59 -4.69
CA ASP A 215 25.31 -9.89 -3.70
C ASP A 215 25.56 -10.73 -2.46
N ASN A 216 24.69 -11.73 -2.21
CA ASN A 216 24.79 -12.60 -1.03
C ASN A 216 25.57 -13.89 -1.32
N GLY A 217 25.81 -14.23 -2.60
CA GLY A 217 26.62 -15.38 -3.03
C GLY A 217 25.91 -16.72 -2.88
N ASP A 218 24.57 -16.75 -2.88
CA ASP A 218 23.78 -17.99 -2.73
C ASP A 218 23.46 -18.68 -4.04
N GLY A 219 23.77 -18.05 -5.16
CA GLY A 219 23.54 -18.61 -6.48
C GLY A 219 22.26 -18.22 -7.14
N PHE A 220 21.46 -17.41 -6.50
CA PHE A 220 20.21 -16.89 -7.03
C PHE A 220 20.31 -15.39 -7.31
N LEU A 221 19.44 -14.89 -8.16
CA LEU A 221 19.30 -13.45 -8.35
C LEU A 221 18.67 -12.82 -7.11
N ASP A 222 19.35 -11.88 -6.47
CA ASP A 222 18.82 -11.08 -5.34
C ASP A 222 17.64 -10.21 -5.73
N MET A 223 17.59 -9.78 -6.99
CA MET A 223 16.50 -9.01 -7.57
C MET A 223 16.09 -9.65 -8.90
N PRO A 224 14.78 -9.81 -9.15
CA PRO A 224 14.33 -10.27 -10.45
C PRO A 224 14.69 -9.26 -11.53
N LYS A 225 14.92 -9.73 -12.74
CA LYS A 225 14.92 -8.90 -13.95
C LYS A 225 13.47 -8.56 -14.25
N VAL A 226 13.18 -7.28 -14.42
CA VAL A 226 11.82 -6.79 -14.66
C VAL A 226 11.83 -5.92 -15.91
N GLU A 227 10.90 -6.16 -16.80
CA GLU A 227 10.55 -5.25 -17.87
C GLU A 227 9.07 -4.93 -17.77
N GLN A 228 8.72 -3.65 -17.56
CA GLN A 228 7.33 -3.25 -17.33
C GLN A 228 6.97 -2.04 -18.20
N TYR A 229 5.78 -2.10 -18.77
CA TYR A 229 5.13 -1.03 -19.51
C TYR A 229 3.79 -0.71 -18.88
N ASN A 230 3.53 0.56 -18.60
CA ASN A 230 2.25 1.05 -18.10
C ASN A 230 1.81 2.25 -18.93
N LEU A 231 0.54 2.25 -19.33
CA LEU A 231 -0.09 3.38 -20.03
C LEU A 231 -1.48 3.60 -19.44
N GLN A 232 -1.78 4.85 -19.07
CA GLN A 232 -3.08 5.25 -18.57
C GLN A 232 -3.55 6.52 -19.26
N ASN A 233 -4.79 6.53 -19.74
CA ASN A 233 -5.47 7.73 -20.21
C ASN A 233 -6.64 8.06 -19.29
N ARG A 234 -6.80 9.35 -18.98
CA ARG A 234 -7.79 9.86 -18.03
C ARG A 234 -8.60 10.99 -18.65
N TRP A 235 -9.87 11.04 -18.31
CA TRP A 235 -10.81 12.07 -18.74
C TRP A 235 -11.57 12.63 -17.57
N ALA A 236 -11.81 13.95 -17.56
CA ALA A 236 -12.65 14.58 -16.56
C ALA A 236 -13.53 15.65 -17.22
N TRP A 237 -14.82 15.59 -16.92
CA TRP A 237 -15.80 16.64 -17.23
C TRP A 237 -16.31 17.24 -15.95
N MET A 238 -16.12 18.55 -15.76
CA MET A 238 -16.48 19.29 -14.56
C MET A 238 -17.60 20.29 -14.92
N GLY A 239 -18.85 19.83 -14.85
CA GLY A 239 -20.03 20.65 -15.07
C GLY A 239 -20.58 21.22 -13.76
N ASP A 240 -21.62 22.06 -13.85
CA ASP A 240 -22.24 22.69 -12.68
C ASP A 240 -23.06 21.73 -11.82
N GLN A 241 -23.76 20.79 -12.46
CA GLN A 241 -24.60 19.79 -11.81
C GLN A 241 -24.12 18.35 -12.09
N TYR A 242 -23.31 18.16 -13.09
CA TYR A 242 -22.83 16.83 -13.49
C TYR A 242 -21.32 16.81 -13.56
N VAL A 243 -20.73 15.82 -12.89
CA VAL A 243 -19.30 15.54 -12.87
C VAL A 243 -19.08 14.14 -13.42
N PHE A 244 -18.14 14.02 -14.34
CA PHE A 244 -17.75 12.75 -14.92
C PHE A 244 -16.23 12.60 -14.87
N GLN A 245 -15.78 11.42 -14.49
CA GLN A 245 -14.39 11.01 -14.57
C GLN A 245 -14.32 9.62 -15.19
N ALA A 246 -13.36 9.38 -16.06
CA ALA A 246 -13.09 8.08 -16.64
C ALA A 246 -11.58 7.83 -16.73
N SER A 247 -11.22 6.57 -16.69
CA SER A 247 -9.84 6.13 -16.89
C SER A 247 -9.80 4.76 -17.56
N VAL A 248 -8.84 4.58 -18.45
CA VAL A 248 -8.42 3.28 -18.98
C VAL A 248 -6.91 3.12 -18.76
N LYS A 249 -6.49 1.94 -18.33
CA LYS A 249 -5.09 1.61 -18.05
C LYS A 249 -4.76 0.25 -18.67
N ALA A 250 -3.56 0.15 -19.25
CA ALA A 250 -2.98 -1.10 -19.71
C ALA A 250 -1.58 -1.25 -19.09
N MET A 251 -1.25 -2.44 -18.62
CA MET A 251 0.03 -2.78 -18.05
C MET A 251 0.47 -4.16 -18.56
N LYS A 252 1.76 -4.25 -18.90
CA LYS A 252 2.44 -5.50 -19.20
C LYS A 252 3.72 -5.58 -18.39
N GLU A 253 3.98 -6.72 -17.76
CA GLU A 253 5.21 -6.99 -17.02
C GLU A 253 5.74 -8.38 -17.34
N ASP A 254 7.04 -8.44 -17.64
CA ASP A 254 7.83 -9.66 -17.72
C ASP A 254 8.85 -9.66 -16.58
N ARG A 255 8.80 -10.69 -15.73
CA ARG A 255 9.66 -10.86 -14.57
C ARG A 255 10.38 -12.20 -14.66
N THR A 256 11.72 -12.18 -14.57
CA THR A 256 12.56 -13.37 -14.62
C THR A 256 13.50 -13.39 -13.43
N SER A 257 13.58 -14.54 -12.75
CA SER A 257 14.45 -14.79 -11.61
C SER A 257 14.91 -16.26 -11.56
N GLY A 258 15.53 -16.66 -10.46
CA GLY A 258 16.05 -18.00 -10.24
C GLY A 258 17.56 -18.05 -10.15
N GLN A 259 18.16 -19.17 -10.48
CA GLN A 259 19.61 -19.33 -10.43
C GLN A 259 20.32 -18.46 -11.45
N ALA A 260 21.43 -17.82 -11.02
CA ALA A 260 22.31 -17.05 -11.89
C ALA A 260 23.16 -18.00 -12.79
N THR A 261 23.40 -17.59 -14.07
CA THR A 261 24.02 -18.43 -15.09
C THR A 261 25.51 -18.73 -14.87
N HIS A 262 26.18 -18.00 -13.98
CA HIS A 262 27.65 -18.08 -13.78
C HIS A 262 28.07 -18.85 -12.52
N LEU A 263 27.14 -19.49 -11.82
CA LEU A 263 27.46 -20.31 -10.66
C LEU A 263 27.79 -21.74 -11.08
N HIS A 264 28.92 -22.21 -10.60
CA HIS A 264 29.26 -23.61 -10.67
C HIS A 264 28.30 -24.40 -9.78
N VAL A 265 27.45 -25.21 -10.42
CA VAL A 265 26.75 -26.27 -9.70
C VAL A 265 27.79 -27.18 -9.10
N ASP A 266 27.81 -27.33 -7.78
CA ASP A 266 28.71 -28.28 -7.13
C ASP A 266 28.32 -29.70 -7.55
N ASN A 267 29.06 -30.24 -8.51
CA ASN A 267 28.85 -31.58 -9.04
C ASN A 267 29.17 -32.70 -8.01
N SER A 268 29.67 -32.34 -6.80
CA SER A 268 30.01 -33.28 -5.74
C SER A 268 28.79 -33.84 -5.00
N VAL A 269 27.62 -33.18 -5.10
CA VAL A 269 26.38 -33.70 -4.53
C VAL A 269 25.68 -34.55 -5.58
N GLY A 270 25.85 -35.86 -5.52
CA GLY A 270 25.39 -36.82 -6.52
C GLY A 270 23.94 -36.61 -6.99
N GLY A 271 23.75 -36.45 -8.28
CA GLY A 271 22.46 -36.45 -8.94
C GLY A 271 22.14 -35.28 -9.88
N PHE A 272 23.01 -34.27 -10.04
CA PHE A 272 22.70 -33.04 -10.78
C PHE A 272 23.35 -32.89 -12.17
N VAL A 273 24.02 -33.89 -12.66
CA VAL A 273 24.58 -33.86 -14.02
C VAL A 273 23.42 -33.82 -15.03
N GLY A 274 23.23 -32.65 -15.68
CA GLY A 274 22.29 -32.49 -16.79
C GLY A 274 20.92 -31.85 -16.46
N ARG A 275 20.65 -31.39 -15.22
CA ARG A 275 19.43 -30.62 -14.93
C ARG A 275 19.57 -29.16 -15.37
N GLU A 276 18.48 -28.61 -15.91
CA GLU A 276 18.39 -27.20 -16.22
C GLU A 276 18.46 -26.34 -14.93
N LEU A 277 18.94 -25.09 -15.06
CA LEU A 277 18.91 -24.12 -13.97
C LEU A 277 17.47 -23.91 -13.48
N TYR A 278 17.29 -23.77 -12.17
CA TYR A 278 15.99 -23.44 -11.60
C TYR A 278 15.61 -22.00 -12.01
N LYS A 279 14.56 -21.88 -12.78
CA LYS A 279 14.07 -20.61 -13.31
C LYS A 279 12.71 -20.28 -12.74
N ILE A 280 12.52 -18.98 -12.49
CA ILE A 280 11.21 -18.39 -12.17
C ILE A 280 10.90 -17.40 -13.28
N GLY A 281 9.73 -17.55 -13.89
CA GLY A 281 9.22 -16.63 -14.92
C GLY A 281 7.79 -16.26 -14.61
N ILE A 282 7.49 -14.94 -14.59
CA ILE A 282 6.14 -14.43 -14.32
C ILE A 282 5.83 -13.40 -15.39
N HIS A 283 4.85 -13.70 -16.21
CA HIS A 283 4.33 -12.82 -17.24
C HIS A 283 2.95 -12.31 -16.81
N THR A 284 2.73 -11.00 -16.88
CA THR A 284 1.49 -10.35 -16.42
C THR A 284 0.99 -9.38 -17.46
N ASP A 285 -0.27 -9.54 -17.87
CA ASP A 285 -1.05 -8.54 -18.61
C ASP A 285 -2.21 -8.07 -17.75
N ARG A 286 -2.38 -6.74 -17.60
CA ARG A 286 -3.47 -6.18 -16.83
C ARG A 286 -4.12 -5.00 -17.53
N TYR A 287 -5.45 -5.02 -17.61
CA TYR A 287 -6.27 -3.96 -18.17
C TYR A 287 -7.28 -3.51 -17.12
N GLU A 288 -7.41 -2.21 -16.96
CA GLU A 288 -8.31 -1.60 -15.99
C GLU A 288 -9.11 -0.47 -16.65
N ALA A 289 -10.37 -0.34 -16.28
CA ALA A 289 -11.17 0.80 -16.67
C ALA A 289 -12.15 1.17 -15.56
N PHE A 290 -12.39 2.46 -15.37
CA PHE A 290 -13.46 2.92 -14.51
C PHE A 290 -14.13 4.16 -15.06
N THR A 291 -15.38 4.37 -14.61
CA THR A 291 -16.09 5.64 -14.72
C THR A 291 -16.69 6.02 -13.38
N LYS A 292 -16.68 7.31 -13.08
CA LYS A 292 -17.39 7.94 -11.96
C LYS A 292 -18.30 8.99 -12.52
N ASN A 293 -19.56 8.90 -12.16
CA ASN A 293 -20.62 9.80 -12.61
C ASN A 293 -21.30 10.36 -11.37
N ALA A 294 -21.35 11.66 -11.19
CA ALA A 294 -22.06 12.27 -10.08
C ALA A 294 -23.03 13.35 -10.58
N TYR A 295 -24.26 13.28 -10.12
CA TYR A 295 -25.27 14.32 -10.34
C TYR A 295 -25.54 15.05 -9.03
N ILE A 296 -25.37 16.38 -9.05
CA ILE A 296 -25.51 17.26 -7.89
C ILE A 296 -26.89 17.90 -7.97
N PHE A 297 -27.78 17.51 -7.04
CA PHE A 297 -29.13 18.05 -6.94
C PHE A 297 -29.18 19.39 -6.22
N ASP A 298 -28.37 19.50 -5.14
CA ASP A 298 -28.29 20.67 -4.29
C ASP A 298 -26.85 20.89 -3.82
N LYS A 299 -26.23 21.98 -4.27
CA LYS A 299 -24.85 22.32 -3.93
C LYS A 299 -24.70 22.78 -2.48
N GLU A 300 -25.71 23.45 -1.89
CA GLU A 300 -25.66 23.97 -0.53
C GLU A 300 -25.72 22.83 0.48
N LYS A 301 -26.63 21.89 0.27
CA LYS A 301 -26.75 20.68 1.10
C LYS A 301 -25.78 19.58 0.70
N GLY A 302 -25.04 19.75 -0.38
CA GLY A 302 -24.18 18.69 -0.91
C GLY A 302 -24.96 17.44 -1.35
N THR A 303 -26.26 17.58 -1.73
CA THR A 303 -27.09 16.46 -2.14
C THR A 303 -26.68 15.98 -3.51
N ASN A 304 -26.21 14.74 -3.58
CA ASN A 304 -25.75 14.15 -4.82
C ASN A 304 -26.06 12.65 -4.92
N LEU A 305 -26.04 12.15 -6.14
CA LEU A 305 -26.10 10.74 -6.48
C LEU A 305 -24.90 10.42 -7.35
N ALA A 306 -24.05 9.48 -6.90
CA ALA A 306 -22.87 9.08 -7.61
C ALA A 306 -22.92 7.61 -8.01
N LEU A 307 -22.54 7.32 -9.26
CA LEU A 307 -22.42 5.97 -9.81
C LEU A 307 -20.96 5.72 -10.20
N ILE A 308 -20.37 4.70 -9.61
CA ILE A 308 -19.07 4.17 -9.97
C ILE A 308 -19.26 2.85 -10.71
N LEU A 309 -18.57 2.72 -11.84
CA LEU A 309 -18.41 1.45 -12.57
C LEU A 309 -16.92 1.22 -12.76
N SER A 310 -16.42 0.07 -12.37
CA SER A 310 -15.01 -0.29 -12.52
C SER A 310 -14.88 -1.76 -12.91
N GLY A 311 -13.95 -2.05 -13.81
CA GLY A 311 -13.61 -3.41 -14.19
C GLY A 311 -12.12 -3.59 -14.40
N SER A 312 -11.63 -4.79 -14.13
CA SER A 312 -10.25 -5.19 -14.43
C SER A 312 -10.18 -6.60 -15.00
N LEU A 313 -9.21 -6.78 -15.89
CA LEU A 313 -8.80 -8.07 -16.44
C LEU A 313 -7.33 -8.25 -16.06
N HIS A 314 -6.99 -9.34 -15.40
CA HIS A 314 -5.63 -9.66 -14.98
C HIS A 314 -5.30 -11.08 -15.41
N LYS A 315 -4.33 -11.20 -16.29
CA LYS A 315 -3.79 -12.48 -16.70
C LYS A 315 -2.37 -12.60 -16.16
N GLN A 316 -2.06 -13.71 -15.51
CA GLN A 316 -0.73 -14.03 -15.04
C GLN A 316 -0.38 -15.47 -15.39
N ASP A 317 0.78 -15.65 -16.03
CA ASP A 317 1.39 -16.93 -16.29
C ASP A 317 2.68 -17.01 -15.48
N ALA A 318 2.73 -17.88 -14.45
CA ALA A 318 3.83 -17.94 -13.50
C ALA A 318 4.38 -19.37 -13.35
N GLY A 319 5.69 -19.52 -13.58
CA GLY A 319 6.44 -20.75 -13.40
C GLY A 319 7.49 -20.64 -12.31
N TYR A 320 7.63 -21.69 -11.49
CA TYR A 320 8.55 -21.81 -10.35
C TYR A 320 9.27 -23.18 -10.43
N GLY A 321 10.27 -23.29 -11.28
CA GLY A 321 10.82 -24.59 -11.67
C GLY A 321 9.75 -25.44 -12.39
N TYR A 322 9.38 -26.61 -11.84
CA TYR A 322 8.29 -27.44 -12.37
C TYR A 322 6.90 -27.02 -11.88
N LYS A 323 6.80 -26.31 -10.75
CA LYS A 323 5.53 -25.76 -10.28
C LYS A 323 5.08 -24.62 -11.18
N LEU A 324 3.79 -24.47 -11.36
CA LEU A 324 3.22 -23.36 -12.10
C LEU A 324 1.87 -22.92 -11.51
N TYR A 325 1.57 -21.65 -11.75
CA TYR A 325 0.27 -21.08 -11.45
C TYR A 325 -0.10 -20.05 -12.52
N ASN A 326 -1.06 -20.39 -13.36
CA ASN A 326 -1.59 -19.50 -14.38
C ASN A 326 -3.02 -19.12 -14.03
N VAL A 327 -3.36 -17.87 -14.17
CA VAL A 327 -4.67 -17.34 -13.79
C VAL A 327 -5.18 -16.26 -14.73
N ASP A 328 -6.44 -16.37 -15.13
CA ASP A 328 -7.22 -15.29 -15.72
C ASP A 328 -8.24 -14.82 -14.70
N GLN A 329 -8.02 -13.64 -14.12
CA GLN A 329 -8.95 -13.00 -13.19
C GLN A 329 -9.75 -11.89 -13.89
N LYS A 330 -11.05 -11.86 -13.63
CA LYS A 330 -11.95 -10.77 -14.03
C LYS A 330 -12.63 -10.22 -12.79
N ASN A 331 -12.59 -8.90 -12.65
CA ASN A 331 -13.26 -8.22 -11.56
C ASN A 331 -14.19 -7.15 -12.11
N LEU A 332 -15.39 -7.03 -11.50
CA LEU A 332 -16.32 -5.93 -11.73
C LEU A 332 -16.77 -5.36 -10.38
N TYR A 333 -16.65 -4.05 -10.24
CA TYR A 333 -17.15 -3.31 -9.09
C TYR A 333 -18.12 -2.23 -9.54
N THR A 334 -19.28 -2.19 -8.90
CA THR A 334 -20.29 -1.15 -9.12
C THR A 334 -20.71 -0.59 -7.77
N SER A 335 -20.86 0.73 -7.66
CA SER A 335 -21.38 1.39 -6.46
C SER A 335 -22.25 2.57 -6.83
N LEU A 336 -23.45 2.59 -6.28
CA LEU A 336 -24.40 3.71 -6.36
C LEU A 336 -24.48 4.33 -4.97
N MET A 337 -24.14 5.61 -4.84
CA MET A 337 -24.05 6.31 -3.56
C MET A 337 -24.92 7.57 -3.60
N PHE A 338 -25.75 7.74 -2.59
CA PHE A 338 -26.49 8.95 -2.31
C PHE A 338 -25.94 9.62 -1.06
N GLU A 339 -25.70 10.92 -1.13
CA GLU A 339 -25.19 11.71 0.00
C GLU A 339 -25.98 13.01 0.13
N THR A 340 -26.24 13.43 1.37
CA THR A 340 -26.84 14.72 1.67
C THR A 340 -26.53 15.19 3.08
N ASN A 341 -26.46 16.50 3.27
CA ASN A 341 -26.43 17.14 4.58
C ASN A 341 -27.84 17.63 4.90
N PHE A 342 -28.45 17.17 5.99
CA PHE A 342 -29.72 17.70 6.45
C PHE A 342 -29.61 19.14 6.96
N ASP A 343 -28.47 19.37 7.65
CA ASP A 343 -28.01 20.65 8.16
C ASP A 343 -26.47 20.66 8.29
N GLU A 344 -25.89 21.72 8.86
CA GLU A 344 -24.44 21.87 9.07
C GLU A 344 -23.83 20.79 9.98
N ARG A 345 -24.65 20.05 10.73
CA ARG A 345 -24.19 19.05 11.71
C ARG A 345 -24.50 17.62 11.29
N ASN A 346 -25.53 17.42 10.50
CA ASN A 346 -26.10 16.11 10.25
C ASN A 346 -25.97 15.74 8.77
N SER A 347 -25.21 14.68 8.47
CA SER A 347 -25.09 14.14 7.13
C SER A 347 -25.38 12.65 7.09
N ILE A 348 -25.91 12.20 5.96
CA ILE A 348 -26.18 10.80 5.67
C ILE A 348 -25.56 10.42 4.33
N SER A 349 -25.02 9.21 4.28
CA SER A 349 -24.64 8.53 3.05
C SER A 349 -25.28 7.16 3.02
N ALA A 350 -25.93 6.81 1.93
CA ALA A 350 -26.51 5.49 1.71
C ALA A 350 -26.18 5.00 0.31
N GLY A 351 -26.03 3.70 0.13
CA GLY A 351 -25.69 3.21 -1.20
C GLY A 351 -25.86 1.72 -1.36
N LEU A 352 -25.74 1.32 -2.63
CA LEU A 352 -25.75 -0.06 -3.09
C LEU A 352 -24.42 -0.36 -3.75
N SER A 353 -23.96 -1.58 -3.66
CA SER A 353 -22.76 -2.01 -4.37
C SER A 353 -22.87 -3.44 -4.88
N LEU A 354 -22.04 -3.76 -5.85
CA LEU A 354 -21.88 -5.10 -6.38
C LEU A 354 -20.38 -5.35 -6.59
N ASN A 355 -19.85 -6.41 -5.98
CA ASN A 355 -18.55 -6.98 -6.32
C ASN A 355 -18.78 -8.29 -7.06
N TYR A 356 -18.04 -8.47 -8.15
CA TYR A 356 -18.01 -9.71 -8.90
C TYR A 356 -16.56 -10.07 -9.18
N ASP A 357 -16.15 -11.26 -8.75
CA ASP A 357 -14.83 -11.83 -8.99
C ASP A 357 -14.96 -13.18 -9.69
N TYR A 358 -14.12 -13.40 -10.69
CA TYR A 358 -14.02 -14.65 -11.41
C TYR A 358 -12.55 -14.98 -11.64
N PHE A 359 -12.16 -16.22 -11.30
CA PHE A 359 -10.84 -16.77 -11.54
C PHE A 359 -10.94 -18.05 -12.34
N ASN A 360 -10.15 -18.14 -13.40
CA ASN A 360 -9.91 -19.38 -14.14
C ASN A 360 -8.43 -19.72 -13.95
N GLN A 361 -8.15 -20.83 -13.29
CA GLN A 361 -6.81 -21.17 -12.79
C GLN A 361 -6.35 -22.49 -13.38
N THR A 362 -5.06 -22.55 -13.75
CA THR A 362 -4.35 -23.77 -14.13
C THR A 362 -3.08 -23.84 -13.31
N TYR A 363 -2.85 -24.94 -12.59
CA TYR A 363 -1.73 -25.00 -11.67
C TYR A 363 -1.13 -26.42 -11.57
N ARG A 364 0.15 -26.48 -11.19
CA ARG A 364 0.90 -27.67 -10.78
C ARG A 364 1.60 -27.33 -9.48
N LEU A 365 1.34 -28.08 -8.42
CA LEU A 365 1.82 -27.81 -7.07
C LEU A 365 3.00 -28.69 -6.63
N GLU A 366 3.36 -29.68 -7.41
CA GLU A 366 4.46 -30.62 -7.16
C GLU A 366 5.67 -30.31 -8.05
N ASN A 367 6.87 -30.64 -7.57
CA ASN A 367 8.13 -30.49 -8.31
C ASN A 367 8.43 -31.72 -9.20
N ASP A 368 7.43 -32.35 -9.74
CA ASP A 368 7.53 -33.45 -10.66
C ASP A 368 6.67 -33.19 -11.91
N ASP A 369 6.68 -34.09 -12.86
CA ASP A 369 5.86 -33.97 -14.07
C ASP A 369 4.41 -34.48 -13.85
N THR A 370 3.85 -34.21 -12.68
CA THR A 370 2.45 -34.49 -12.41
C THR A 370 1.54 -33.66 -13.30
N GLY A 371 0.35 -34.13 -13.57
CA GLY A 371 -0.61 -33.47 -14.44
C GLY A 371 -1.02 -32.08 -13.96
N LEU A 372 -1.53 -31.28 -14.88
CA LEU A 372 -2.12 -30.00 -14.59
C LEU A 372 -3.44 -30.15 -13.85
N LEU A 373 -3.66 -29.29 -12.85
CA LEU A 373 -4.92 -29.14 -12.15
C LEU A 373 -5.62 -27.86 -12.64
N TYR A 374 -6.92 -27.86 -12.63
CA TYR A 374 -7.76 -26.76 -13.10
C TYR A 374 -8.73 -26.35 -12.00
N GLY A 375 -8.85 -25.07 -11.76
CA GLY A 375 -9.77 -24.50 -10.78
C GLY A 375 -10.55 -23.33 -11.35
N LYS A 376 -11.80 -23.18 -10.92
CA LYS A 376 -12.61 -22.01 -11.22
C LYS A 376 -13.21 -21.51 -9.91
N GLU A 377 -13.03 -20.22 -9.65
CA GLU A 377 -13.68 -19.54 -8.54
C GLU A 377 -14.57 -18.44 -9.10
N LYS A 378 -15.74 -18.26 -8.50
CA LYS A 378 -16.65 -17.21 -8.85
C LYS A 378 -17.34 -16.74 -7.58
N GLU A 379 -17.34 -15.44 -7.34
CA GLU A 379 -18.07 -14.86 -6.23
C GLU A 379 -18.82 -13.60 -6.69
N THR A 380 -20.06 -13.47 -6.23
CA THR A 380 -20.91 -12.29 -6.47
C THR A 380 -21.41 -11.79 -5.14
N VAL A 381 -21.09 -10.52 -4.82
CA VAL A 381 -21.44 -9.92 -3.53
C VAL A 381 -22.18 -8.60 -3.73
N PRO A 382 -23.52 -8.63 -3.89
CA PRO A 382 -24.34 -7.43 -3.73
C PRO A 382 -24.35 -6.99 -2.28
N GLY A 383 -24.41 -5.67 -2.05
CA GLY A 383 -24.45 -5.10 -0.73
C GLY A 383 -25.15 -3.75 -0.67
N ALA A 384 -25.61 -3.39 0.52
CA ALA A 384 -26.23 -2.10 0.81
C ALA A 384 -25.64 -1.54 2.12
N TYR A 385 -25.52 -0.22 2.20
CA TYR A 385 -25.06 0.44 3.40
C TYR A 385 -25.81 1.71 3.71
N VAL A 386 -25.76 2.09 4.98
CA VAL A 386 -26.12 3.43 5.46
C VAL A 386 -25.07 3.87 6.48
N GLN A 387 -24.68 5.14 6.38
CA GLN A 387 -23.75 5.79 7.28
C GLN A 387 -24.29 7.15 7.66
N TYR A 388 -24.29 7.46 8.95
CA TYR A 388 -24.68 8.73 9.49
C TYR A 388 -23.49 9.39 10.18
N THR A 389 -23.36 10.70 9.99
CA THR A 389 -22.30 11.51 10.64
C THR A 389 -22.95 12.71 11.32
N TYR A 390 -22.64 12.86 12.61
CA TYR A 390 -22.96 14.04 13.39
C TYR A 390 -21.70 14.83 13.68
N ASN A 391 -21.68 16.10 13.30
CA ASN A 391 -20.55 17.01 13.49
C ASN A 391 -20.98 18.22 14.36
N TRP A 392 -20.48 18.32 15.58
CA TRP A 392 -20.69 19.46 16.44
C TRP A 392 -19.47 20.38 16.41
N LYS A 393 -19.51 21.39 15.53
CA LYS A 393 -18.49 22.45 15.41
C LYS A 393 -17.04 21.89 15.28
N ASP A 394 -16.85 20.80 14.58
CA ASP A 394 -15.60 20.05 14.45
C ASP A 394 -14.96 19.59 15.76
N LYS A 395 -15.57 19.91 16.92
CA LYS A 395 -15.11 19.49 18.24
C LYS A 395 -15.52 18.07 18.60
N ILE A 396 -16.74 17.66 18.25
CA ILE A 396 -17.22 16.29 18.42
C ILE A 396 -17.76 15.84 17.08
N ILE A 397 -17.20 14.76 16.53
CA ILE A 397 -17.72 14.11 15.33
C ILE A 397 -18.00 12.65 15.69
N LEU A 398 -19.25 12.24 15.45
CA LEU A 398 -19.71 10.86 15.61
C LEU A 398 -20.05 10.33 14.24
N MET A 399 -19.47 9.21 13.84
CA MET A 399 -19.81 8.54 12.58
C MET A 399 -20.17 7.09 12.89
N GLY A 400 -21.35 6.67 12.47
CA GLY A 400 -21.81 5.29 12.58
C GLY A 400 -22.30 4.79 11.23
N GLY A 401 -21.94 3.59 10.86
CA GLY A 401 -22.37 2.95 9.62
C GLY A 401 -22.64 1.47 9.83
N ILE A 402 -23.59 0.98 9.06
CA ILE A 402 -23.91 -0.44 8.95
C ILE A 402 -23.99 -0.82 7.48
N ARG A 403 -23.45 -1.97 7.14
CA ARG A 403 -23.48 -2.52 5.81
C ARG A 403 -23.89 -3.99 5.87
N ALA A 404 -24.77 -4.41 4.97
CA ALA A 404 -25.16 -5.80 4.77
C ALA A 404 -24.77 -6.23 3.35
N ASP A 405 -24.07 -7.34 3.26
CA ASP A 405 -23.63 -7.94 2.01
C ASP A 405 -24.06 -9.41 1.95
N HIS A 406 -24.27 -9.91 0.74
CA HIS A 406 -24.62 -11.31 0.50
C HIS A 406 -23.66 -11.93 -0.50
N SER A 407 -22.80 -12.83 -0.04
CA SER A 407 -21.95 -13.64 -0.91
C SER A 407 -22.71 -14.89 -1.36
N ASP A 408 -22.64 -15.21 -2.65
CA ASP A 408 -23.18 -16.46 -3.19
C ASP A 408 -22.44 -17.72 -2.70
N ILE A 409 -21.27 -17.54 -2.03
CA ILE A 409 -20.48 -18.61 -1.41
C ILE A 409 -20.74 -18.71 0.09
N TYR A 410 -20.66 -17.56 0.82
CA TYR A 410 -20.64 -17.52 2.28
C TYR A 410 -21.96 -17.04 2.92
N GLY A 411 -22.96 -16.66 2.10
CA GLY A 411 -24.22 -16.16 2.58
C GLY A 411 -24.16 -14.69 3.04
N THR A 412 -25.13 -14.32 3.92
CA THR A 412 -25.28 -12.92 4.34
C THR A 412 -24.45 -12.60 5.56
N PHE A 413 -23.76 -11.44 5.54
CA PHE A 413 -23.00 -10.94 6.66
C PHE A 413 -23.19 -9.42 6.83
N VAL A 414 -22.93 -8.93 8.04
CA VAL A 414 -23.17 -7.54 8.42
C VAL A 414 -21.90 -6.91 9.01
N THR A 415 -21.57 -5.74 8.51
CA THR A 415 -20.38 -4.97 8.84
C THR A 415 -20.75 -3.67 9.57
N PRO A 416 -20.86 -3.66 10.91
CA PRO A 416 -21.04 -2.45 11.69
C PRO A 416 -19.68 -1.77 11.91
N ARG A 417 -19.65 -0.41 11.82
CA ARG A 417 -18.47 0.43 12.11
C ARG A 417 -18.89 1.71 12.80
N ALA A 418 -18.12 2.15 13.77
CA ALA A 418 -18.34 3.40 14.49
C ALA A 418 -17.03 4.11 14.80
N HIS A 419 -17.07 5.45 14.71
CA HIS A 419 -15.92 6.31 14.96
C HIS A 419 -16.36 7.52 15.76
N ILE A 420 -15.52 7.93 16.70
CA ILE A 420 -15.70 9.11 17.52
C ILE A 420 -14.44 9.95 17.43
N LYS A 421 -14.57 11.22 17.12
CA LYS A 421 -13.51 12.21 17.25
C LYS A 421 -13.90 13.23 18.31
N TYR A 422 -12.97 13.55 19.20
CA TYR A 422 -13.12 14.59 20.21
C TYR A 422 -11.92 15.54 20.15
N ALA A 423 -12.16 16.80 19.78
CA ALA A 423 -11.15 17.85 19.68
C ALA A 423 -11.67 19.07 20.44
N PRO A 424 -11.53 19.11 21.80
CA PRO A 424 -12.04 20.22 22.62
C PRO A 424 -11.37 21.54 22.24
N ASP A 425 -10.10 21.48 21.87
CA ASP A 425 -9.26 22.61 21.49
C ASP A 425 -8.35 22.25 20.31
N ASP A 426 -7.74 23.25 19.69
CA ASP A 426 -6.85 23.10 18.52
C ASP A 426 -5.56 22.32 18.82
N TRP A 427 -5.19 22.17 20.08
CA TRP A 427 -3.97 21.50 20.49
C TRP A 427 -4.14 20.00 20.79
N VAL A 428 -5.40 19.47 20.88
CA VAL A 428 -5.65 18.06 21.16
C VAL A 428 -6.73 17.48 20.24
N ASN A 429 -6.51 16.27 19.78
CA ASN A 429 -7.45 15.52 18.96
C ASN A 429 -7.42 14.05 19.35
N LEU A 430 -8.53 13.53 19.85
CA LEU A 430 -8.70 12.14 20.29
C LEU A 430 -9.65 11.43 19.35
N ARG A 431 -9.35 10.18 19.02
CA ARG A 431 -10.22 9.34 18.18
C ARG A 431 -10.35 7.95 18.77
N VAL A 432 -11.56 7.41 18.67
CA VAL A 432 -11.88 6.01 18.99
C VAL A 432 -12.56 5.41 17.77
N SER A 433 -12.21 4.20 17.43
CA SER A 433 -12.84 3.44 16.37
C SER A 433 -13.14 2.01 16.79
N VAL A 434 -14.25 1.48 16.31
CA VAL A 434 -14.59 0.07 16.42
C VAL A 434 -15.27 -0.36 15.13
N GLY A 435 -14.92 -1.52 14.63
CA GLY A 435 -15.57 -2.02 13.43
C GLY A 435 -15.24 -3.47 13.14
N LYS A 436 -16.10 -4.05 12.35
CA LYS A 436 -16.00 -5.41 11.85
C LYS A 436 -15.56 -5.39 10.40
N GLY A 437 -14.77 -6.37 10.00
CA GLY A 437 -14.35 -6.57 8.62
C GLY A 437 -14.44 -8.04 8.24
N TYR A 438 -14.67 -8.29 6.95
CA TYR A 438 -14.75 -9.62 6.35
C TYR A 438 -13.84 -9.70 5.14
N ARG A 439 -13.39 -10.90 4.81
CA ARG A 439 -12.56 -11.13 3.64
C ARG A 439 -12.80 -12.52 3.05
N THR A 440 -12.88 -12.60 1.73
CA THR A 440 -12.85 -13.85 0.98
C THR A 440 -11.40 -14.24 0.68
N ASN A 441 -11.07 -15.53 0.82
CA ASN A 441 -9.73 -16.05 0.56
C ASN A 441 -9.59 -16.51 -0.89
N HIS A 442 -8.57 -16.01 -1.58
CA HIS A 442 -8.13 -16.52 -2.89
C HIS A 442 -6.77 -17.17 -2.73
N VAL A 443 -6.77 -18.41 -2.21
CA VAL A 443 -5.61 -19.09 -1.63
C VAL A 443 -4.37 -19.04 -2.51
N LEU A 444 -4.43 -19.64 -3.70
CA LEU A 444 -3.28 -19.68 -4.63
C LEU A 444 -3.03 -18.33 -5.28
N ALA A 445 -4.07 -17.60 -5.64
CA ALA A 445 -3.96 -16.30 -6.29
C ALA A 445 -3.16 -15.28 -5.45
N GLU A 446 -3.39 -15.26 -4.16
CA GLU A 446 -2.74 -14.32 -3.23
C GLU A 446 -1.41 -14.80 -2.66
N ASN A 447 -1.11 -16.11 -2.80
CA ASN A 447 0.04 -16.74 -2.15
C ASN A 447 0.89 -17.57 -3.12
N ASN A 448 0.82 -17.32 -4.42
CA ASN A 448 1.55 -18.10 -5.44
C ASN A 448 3.08 -18.01 -5.29
N TYR A 449 3.62 -16.95 -4.66
CA TYR A 449 5.04 -16.85 -4.34
C TYR A 449 5.56 -17.98 -3.43
N LEU A 450 4.68 -18.64 -2.63
CA LEU A 450 5.03 -19.80 -1.82
C LEU A 450 5.39 -21.03 -2.67
N LEU A 451 5.06 -21.04 -3.97
CA LEU A 451 5.47 -22.06 -4.91
C LEU A 451 6.97 -22.01 -5.22
N ALA A 452 7.67 -20.91 -4.93
CA ALA A 452 9.13 -20.81 -5.00
C ALA A 452 9.81 -21.56 -3.83
N SER A 453 9.34 -22.75 -3.53
CA SER A 453 9.89 -23.67 -2.53
C SER A 453 9.58 -25.12 -2.91
N SER A 454 10.30 -26.06 -2.28
CA SER A 454 10.02 -27.49 -2.42
C SER A 454 8.84 -27.98 -1.58
N ARG A 455 8.27 -27.13 -0.74
CA ARG A 455 7.14 -27.50 0.14
C ARG A 455 5.96 -28.00 -0.66
N LYS A 456 5.30 -29.03 -0.13
CA LYS A 456 4.00 -29.48 -0.64
C LYS A 456 2.93 -28.50 -0.22
N VAL A 457 1.95 -28.28 -1.09
CA VAL A 457 0.82 -27.41 -0.80
C VAL A 457 -0.38 -28.24 -0.41
N LYS A 458 -0.93 -27.97 0.78
CA LYS A 458 -2.15 -28.56 1.28
C LYS A 458 -3.18 -27.47 1.52
N ILE A 459 -4.36 -27.61 0.94
CA ILE A 459 -5.47 -26.66 1.09
C ILE A 459 -6.67 -27.44 1.62
N ASP A 460 -7.24 -27.00 2.74
CA ASP A 460 -8.46 -27.57 3.27
C ASP A 460 -9.66 -27.18 2.39
N ASN A 461 -10.62 -28.09 2.19
CA ASN A 461 -11.71 -27.89 1.21
C ASN A 461 -12.79 -26.90 1.69
N ASP A 462 -12.89 -26.65 2.99
CA ASP A 462 -13.95 -25.87 3.64
C ASP A 462 -13.42 -24.61 4.33
N LEU A 463 -12.63 -23.82 3.62
CA LEU A 463 -12.10 -22.58 4.14
C LEU A 463 -13.23 -21.55 4.37
N ASP A 464 -13.30 -21.03 5.59
CA ASP A 464 -14.25 -20.00 6.00
C ASP A 464 -13.96 -18.64 5.36
N GLN A 465 -15.00 -17.81 5.25
CA GLN A 465 -14.82 -16.37 5.09
C GLN A 465 -14.15 -15.80 6.34
N GLU A 466 -13.08 -15.05 6.18
CA GLU A 466 -12.39 -14.43 7.33
C GLU A 466 -13.23 -13.32 7.95
N GLU A 467 -13.16 -13.21 9.27
CA GLU A 467 -13.93 -12.27 10.07
C GLU A 467 -13.10 -11.77 11.24
N ALA A 468 -12.99 -10.45 11.40
CA ALA A 468 -12.30 -9.86 12.53
C ALA A 468 -12.98 -8.59 13.05
N TRP A 469 -12.78 -8.31 14.34
CA TRP A 469 -13.07 -7.04 14.97
C TRP A 469 -11.78 -6.24 15.11
N ASN A 470 -11.86 -4.94 14.84
CA ASN A 470 -10.76 -4.01 15.08
C ASN A 470 -11.23 -2.90 16.03
N TYR A 471 -10.40 -2.60 17.04
CA TYR A 471 -10.60 -1.55 18.02
C TYR A 471 -9.41 -0.63 17.97
N GLY A 472 -9.64 0.68 17.84
CA GLY A 472 -8.60 1.69 17.70
C GLY A 472 -8.78 2.86 18.64
N PHE A 473 -7.68 3.33 19.21
CA PHE A 473 -7.58 4.61 19.89
C PHE A 473 -6.39 5.39 19.31
N SER A 474 -6.57 6.67 19.03
CA SER A 474 -5.47 7.54 18.66
C SER A 474 -5.60 8.92 19.29
N SER A 475 -4.46 9.52 19.59
CA SER A 475 -4.37 10.90 20.09
C SER A 475 -3.34 11.69 19.29
N SER A 476 -3.62 12.95 19.06
CA SER A 476 -2.68 13.92 18.45
C SER A 476 -2.62 15.17 19.34
N PHE A 477 -1.41 15.57 19.70
CA PHE A 477 -1.14 16.75 20.49
C PHE A 477 -0.28 17.72 19.68
N TYR A 478 -0.67 19.00 19.67
CA TYR A 478 0.01 20.10 18.99
C TYR A 478 0.53 21.08 20.05
N ILE A 479 1.72 20.81 20.58
CA ILE A 479 2.26 21.47 21.75
C ILE A 479 3.17 22.62 21.31
N PRO A 480 2.87 23.88 21.70
CA PRO A 480 3.77 24.98 21.41
C PRO A 480 5.05 24.87 22.27
N VAL A 481 6.21 24.77 21.60
CA VAL A 481 7.54 24.64 22.21
C VAL A 481 8.48 25.59 21.50
N PHE A 482 9.12 26.51 22.22
CA PHE A 482 10.07 27.51 21.69
C PHE A 482 9.58 28.26 20.44
N GLY A 483 8.30 28.67 20.43
CA GLY A 483 7.69 29.38 19.31
C GLY A 483 7.34 28.53 18.06
N LYS A 484 7.43 27.22 18.18
CA LYS A 484 7.07 26.25 17.13
C LYS A 484 6.17 25.16 17.70
N THR A 485 5.56 24.38 16.85
CA THR A 485 4.63 23.32 17.26
C THR A 485 5.33 21.96 17.24
N LEU A 486 5.42 21.30 18.39
CA LEU A 486 5.74 19.90 18.51
C LEU A 486 4.46 19.08 18.29
N ASN A 487 4.43 18.25 17.25
CA ASN A 487 3.33 17.33 16.98
C ASN A 487 3.67 15.98 17.61
N VAL A 488 2.84 15.50 18.53
CA VAL A 488 2.97 14.17 19.13
C VAL A 488 1.72 13.37 18.80
N ASN A 489 1.89 12.22 18.21
CA ASN A 489 0.81 11.30 17.88
C ASN A 489 1.04 9.99 18.61
N THR A 490 0.00 9.45 19.25
CA THR A 490 0.03 8.08 19.80
C THR A 490 -1.18 7.32 19.34
N GLU A 491 -1.03 6.03 19.12
CA GLU A 491 -2.10 5.18 18.64
C GLU A 491 -1.94 3.76 19.16
N TYR A 492 -3.07 3.14 19.43
CA TYR A 492 -3.15 1.75 19.84
C TYR A 492 -4.29 1.06 19.09
N TYR A 493 -4.00 -0.10 18.55
CA TYR A 493 -4.97 -0.94 17.84
C TYR A 493 -4.93 -2.36 18.36
N TYR A 494 -6.13 -2.94 18.51
CA TYR A 494 -6.34 -4.34 18.79
C TYR A 494 -7.22 -4.96 17.71
N THR A 495 -6.73 -6.02 17.07
CA THR A 495 -7.49 -6.80 16.07
C THR A 495 -7.68 -8.21 16.60
N ASP A 496 -8.93 -8.69 16.60
CA ASP A 496 -9.33 -10.01 17.09
C ASP A 496 -10.04 -10.79 15.97
N PHE A 497 -9.44 -11.89 15.53
CA PHE A 497 -10.01 -12.74 14.50
C PHE A 497 -11.02 -13.71 15.11
N ARG A 498 -12.23 -13.76 14.54
CA ARG A 498 -13.25 -14.75 14.82
C ARG A 498 -13.13 -15.97 13.92
N ARG A 499 -12.82 -15.73 12.65
CA ARG A 499 -12.49 -16.73 11.65
C ARG A 499 -11.31 -16.21 10.85
N GLN A 500 -10.37 -17.08 10.53
CA GLN A 500 -9.17 -16.73 9.78
C GLN A 500 -8.67 -17.97 9.04
N MET A 501 -8.24 -17.78 7.80
CA MET A 501 -7.39 -18.74 7.12
C MET A 501 -5.96 -18.57 7.65
N ILE A 502 -5.39 -19.61 8.20
CA ILE A 502 -3.98 -19.62 8.61
C ILE A 502 -3.11 -20.29 7.54
N ILE A 503 -1.90 -19.76 7.37
CA ILE A 503 -0.84 -20.39 6.57
C ILE A 503 0.10 -21.04 7.58
N ASP A 504 -0.05 -22.34 7.79
CA ASP A 504 0.76 -23.10 8.76
C ASP A 504 2.03 -23.62 8.09
N LEU A 505 3.15 -23.08 8.53
CA LEU A 505 4.52 -23.48 8.16
C LEU A 505 5.25 -24.12 9.34
N ASP A 506 4.56 -24.29 10.49
CA ASP A 506 5.14 -24.72 11.76
C ASP A 506 4.89 -26.20 12.07
N THR A 507 3.70 -26.71 11.73
CA THR A 507 3.30 -28.08 12.06
C THR A 507 4.12 -29.09 11.30
N ASP A 508 4.31 -28.85 9.98
CA ASP A 508 5.21 -29.63 9.14
C ASP A 508 6.05 -28.67 8.28
N PRO A 509 7.37 -28.64 8.47
CA PRO A 509 8.23 -27.70 7.74
C PRO A 509 8.34 -27.95 6.24
N HIS A 510 7.90 -29.10 5.75
CA HIS A 510 7.89 -29.45 4.31
C HIS A 510 6.51 -29.24 3.67
N ILE A 511 5.54 -28.73 4.42
CA ILE A 511 4.17 -28.47 3.94
C ILE A 511 3.83 -26.99 4.15
N VAL A 512 3.20 -26.38 3.16
CA VAL A 512 2.42 -25.15 3.31
C VAL A 512 0.97 -25.58 3.49
N HIS A 513 0.42 -25.47 4.68
CA HIS A 513 -0.95 -25.87 4.96
C HIS A 513 -1.86 -24.65 5.13
N PHE A 514 -2.84 -24.53 4.25
CA PHE A 514 -3.91 -23.53 4.34
C PHE A 514 -5.10 -24.16 5.05
N ALA A 515 -5.37 -23.69 6.27
CA ALA A 515 -6.39 -24.28 7.15
C ALA A 515 -7.19 -23.17 7.85
N ASN A 516 -8.36 -23.53 8.35
CA ASN A 516 -9.11 -22.65 9.24
C ASN A 516 -8.44 -22.53 10.62
N LEU A 517 -8.56 -21.36 11.23
CA LEU A 517 -8.07 -21.11 12.58
C LEU A 517 -8.82 -21.96 13.63
N GLU A 518 -8.12 -22.84 14.32
CA GLU A 518 -8.62 -23.56 15.48
C GLU A 518 -8.05 -22.97 16.78
N GLY A 519 -8.66 -21.91 17.32
CA GLY A 519 -8.21 -21.25 18.52
C GLY A 519 -8.25 -19.74 18.45
N LYS A 520 -7.18 -19.06 18.86
CA LYS A 520 -7.11 -17.61 18.95
C LYS A 520 -6.11 -17.05 17.96
N SER A 521 -6.46 -15.91 17.36
CA SER A 521 -5.53 -15.08 16.57
C SER A 521 -5.83 -13.61 16.81
N TYR A 522 -4.81 -12.85 17.18
CA TYR A 522 -4.94 -11.43 17.46
C TYR A 522 -3.67 -10.64 17.21
N SER A 523 -3.82 -9.32 17.09
CA SER A 523 -2.73 -8.35 17.00
C SER A 523 -2.93 -7.19 17.95
N HIS A 524 -1.90 -6.84 18.71
CA HIS A 524 -1.78 -5.58 19.43
C HIS A 524 -0.69 -4.74 18.78
N THR A 525 -1.01 -3.49 18.46
CA THR A 525 -0.05 -2.54 17.90
C THR A 525 -0.14 -1.22 18.65
N PHE A 526 0.96 -0.78 19.20
CA PHE A 526 1.13 0.56 19.78
C PHE A 526 2.16 1.34 18.95
N GLN A 527 1.88 2.60 18.63
CA GLN A 527 2.80 3.49 17.95
C GLN A 527 2.80 4.86 18.61
N ALA A 528 3.99 5.44 18.75
CA ALA A 528 4.18 6.83 19.12
C ALA A 528 5.07 7.52 18.07
N GLU A 529 4.73 8.75 17.73
CA GLU A 529 5.44 9.56 16.74
C GLU A 529 5.53 11.00 17.25
N ALA A 530 6.69 11.63 17.07
CA ALA A 530 6.92 13.02 17.38
C ALA A 530 7.60 13.70 16.18
N THR A 531 7.05 14.85 15.76
CA THR A 531 7.61 15.68 14.69
C THR A 531 7.82 17.10 15.19
N TYR A 532 9.05 17.60 15.03
CA TYR A 532 9.41 18.95 15.48
C TYR A 532 10.27 19.70 14.44
N PRO A 533 9.88 20.93 14.06
CA PRO A 533 10.67 21.80 13.20
C PRO A 533 11.67 22.60 14.03
N PHE A 534 12.91 22.11 14.21
CA PHE A 534 13.93 22.71 15.07
C PHE A 534 14.33 24.14 14.66
N PHE A 535 14.48 24.39 13.35
CA PHE A 535 14.74 25.70 12.78
C PHE A 535 14.15 25.78 11.37
N LYS A 536 14.18 26.97 10.77
CA LYS A 536 13.58 27.19 9.43
C LYS A 536 14.20 26.23 8.41
N GLY A 537 13.36 25.41 7.81
CA GLY A 537 13.75 24.43 6.81
C GLY A 537 14.21 23.07 7.37
N PHE A 538 14.42 22.90 8.71
CA PHE A 538 14.81 21.61 9.28
C PHE A 538 13.71 21.01 10.15
N THR A 539 13.30 19.81 9.81
CA THR A 539 12.30 19.03 10.52
C THR A 539 12.86 17.66 10.88
N LEU A 540 12.63 17.23 12.11
CA LEU A 540 12.94 15.92 12.61
C LEU A 540 11.65 15.19 12.98
N THR A 541 11.50 13.96 12.51
CA THR A 541 10.42 13.03 12.89
C THR A 541 11.04 11.79 13.51
N ALA A 542 10.58 11.43 14.69
CA ALA A 542 10.94 10.19 15.36
C ALA A 542 9.67 9.39 15.63
N ALA A 543 9.69 8.10 15.32
CA ALA A 543 8.57 7.21 15.59
C ALA A 543 9.05 5.87 16.13
N TYR A 544 8.24 5.27 16.99
CA TYR A 544 8.47 3.94 17.53
C TYR A 544 7.16 3.17 17.60
N ARG A 545 7.18 1.95 17.08
CA ARG A 545 6.03 1.04 17.05
C ARG A 545 6.38 -0.28 17.72
N LEU A 546 5.49 -0.78 18.54
CA LEU A 546 5.52 -2.11 19.14
C LEU A 546 4.40 -2.95 18.54
N THR A 547 4.68 -4.23 18.29
CA THR A 547 3.75 -5.16 17.65
C THR A 547 3.81 -6.52 18.36
N ASP A 548 2.67 -7.03 18.82
CA ASP A 548 2.51 -8.40 19.35
C ASP A 548 1.38 -9.09 18.57
N VAL A 549 1.77 -10.03 17.71
CA VAL A 549 0.83 -10.82 16.90
C VAL A 549 0.98 -12.28 17.25
N LYS A 550 -0.13 -12.91 17.67
CA LYS A 550 -0.16 -14.33 18.00
C LYS A 550 -1.28 -15.04 17.27
N THR A 551 -0.98 -16.26 16.84
CA THR A 551 -1.92 -17.12 16.12
C THR A 551 -1.77 -18.55 16.66
N THR A 552 -2.86 -19.29 16.76
CA THR A 552 -2.83 -20.69 17.16
C THR A 552 -2.43 -21.56 15.96
N TYR A 553 -1.33 -22.29 16.10
CA TYR A 553 -0.87 -23.34 15.18
C TYR A 553 -0.84 -24.65 15.96
N ASN A 554 -1.45 -25.70 15.42
CA ASN A 554 -1.50 -27.02 16.06
C ASN A 554 -1.83 -26.94 17.58
N LYS A 555 -2.92 -26.26 17.93
CA LYS A 555 -3.42 -26.04 19.31
C LYS A 555 -2.48 -25.24 20.25
N LYS A 556 -1.39 -24.67 19.73
CA LYS A 556 -0.47 -23.82 20.48
C LYS A 556 -0.55 -22.38 20.00
N LEU A 557 -0.78 -21.45 20.93
CA LEU A 557 -0.75 -20.02 20.65
C LEU A 557 0.69 -19.53 20.57
N LEU A 558 1.16 -19.20 19.37
CA LEU A 558 2.55 -18.81 19.08
C LEU A 558 2.62 -17.39 18.52
N GLU A 559 3.76 -16.71 18.68
CA GLU A 559 4.08 -15.50 17.94
C GLU A 559 4.00 -15.81 16.43
N ARG A 560 3.35 -14.93 15.64
CA ARG A 560 3.27 -15.11 14.19
C ARG A 560 4.69 -15.07 13.61
N PRO A 561 5.09 -16.06 12.78
CA PRO A 561 6.43 -16.08 12.20
C PRO A 561 6.65 -14.91 11.24
N LEU A 562 7.90 -14.54 11.01
CA LEU A 562 8.35 -13.48 10.11
C LEU A 562 7.69 -12.11 10.40
N THR A 563 7.39 -11.87 11.69
CA THR A 563 6.80 -10.61 12.17
C THR A 563 7.73 -9.98 13.21
N GLY A 564 8.24 -8.77 12.91
CA GLY A 564 9.11 -8.01 13.80
C GLY A 564 8.36 -7.46 15.00
N LYS A 565 9.00 -7.47 16.18
CA LYS A 565 8.39 -7.02 17.44
C LYS A 565 8.30 -5.49 17.56
N TYR A 566 9.20 -4.78 16.88
CA TYR A 566 9.21 -3.31 16.89
C TYR A 566 9.73 -2.74 15.59
N LYS A 567 9.38 -1.49 15.34
CA LYS A 567 9.99 -0.64 14.30
C LYS A 567 10.28 0.73 14.89
N GLY A 568 11.50 1.21 14.72
CA GLY A 568 11.89 2.59 14.96
C GLY A 568 12.13 3.32 13.65
N LEU A 569 11.75 4.58 13.58
CA LEU A 569 12.00 5.46 12.44
C LEU A 569 12.53 6.80 12.92
N LEU A 570 13.61 7.27 12.32
CA LEU A 570 14.13 8.61 12.50
C LEU A 570 14.34 9.24 11.13
N THR A 571 13.60 10.31 10.84
CA THR A 571 13.70 11.03 9.56
C THR A 571 14.07 12.48 9.81
N ALA A 572 15.20 12.92 9.23
CA ALA A 572 15.65 14.29 9.23
C ALA A 572 15.56 14.88 7.84
N SER A 573 14.94 16.04 7.71
CA SER A 573 14.82 16.75 6.45
C SER A 573 15.27 18.19 6.61
N TYR A 574 16.14 18.65 5.72
CA TYR A 574 16.56 20.04 5.66
C TYR A 574 16.40 20.61 4.27
N GLN A 575 15.66 21.70 4.17
CA GLN A 575 15.51 22.50 2.96
C GLN A 575 16.12 23.89 3.17
N THR A 576 16.99 24.30 2.26
CA THR A 576 17.60 25.63 2.31
C THR A 576 16.54 26.74 2.18
N PRO A 577 16.80 27.97 2.69
CA PRO A 577 15.78 29.03 2.74
C PRO A 577 15.11 29.39 1.41
N LEU A 578 15.81 29.23 0.29
CA LEU A 578 15.27 29.45 -1.06
C LEU A 578 14.68 28.18 -1.68
N GLY A 579 14.64 27.08 -0.94
CA GLY A 579 14.15 25.78 -1.47
C GLY A 579 15.01 25.17 -2.57
N LEU A 580 16.26 25.64 -2.75
CA LEU A 580 17.12 25.22 -3.85
C LEU A 580 17.78 23.86 -3.60
N TRP A 581 18.10 23.56 -2.34
CA TRP A 581 18.68 22.30 -1.91
C TRP A 581 17.81 21.65 -0.84
N GLN A 582 17.66 20.36 -0.94
CA GLN A 582 16.97 19.54 0.06
C GLN A 582 17.84 18.33 0.39
N PHE A 583 17.93 18.03 1.68
CA PHE A 583 18.71 16.92 2.25
C PHE A 583 17.76 16.10 3.10
N ASP A 584 17.63 14.84 2.80
CA ASP A 584 16.75 13.90 3.52
C ASP A 584 17.57 12.71 3.98
N VAL A 585 17.39 12.31 5.24
CA VAL A 585 18.03 11.12 5.83
C VAL A 585 16.97 10.36 6.62
N THR A 586 16.89 9.06 6.41
CA THR A 586 15.98 8.17 7.12
C THR A 586 16.74 6.98 7.67
N LEU A 587 16.65 6.78 8.98
CA LEU A 587 17.14 5.60 9.69
C LEU A 587 15.94 4.76 10.11
N GLN A 588 15.90 3.51 9.67
CA GLN A 588 14.93 2.52 10.09
C GLN A 588 15.61 1.50 11.01
N MET A 589 15.00 1.20 12.14
CA MET A 589 15.41 0.15 13.08
C MET A 589 14.31 -0.92 13.08
N ASN A 590 14.63 -2.10 12.58
CA ASN A 590 13.69 -3.20 12.45
C ASN A 590 13.98 -4.26 13.51
N GLY A 591 12.97 -4.60 14.31
CA GLY A 591 13.08 -5.58 15.39
C GLY A 591 13.13 -7.01 14.87
N GLY A 592 13.82 -7.87 15.60
CA GLY A 592 13.79 -9.30 15.34
C GLY A 592 12.45 -9.95 15.66
N GLY A 593 12.25 -11.18 15.22
CA GLY A 593 11.02 -11.94 15.42
C GLY A 593 11.24 -13.45 15.42
N ARG A 594 10.15 -14.20 15.47
CA ARG A 594 10.15 -15.67 15.42
C ARG A 594 10.25 -16.15 13.96
N MET A 595 10.98 -17.22 13.72
CA MET A 595 10.94 -18.02 12.50
C MET A 595 9.99 -19.22 12.70
N PRO A 596 9.47 -19.83 11.63
CA PRO A 596 8.81 -21.13 11.75
C PRO A 596 9.75 -22.17 12.37
N SER A 597 9.19 -23.30 12.83
CA SER A 597 9.97 -24.39 13.43
C SER A 597 10.99 -24.92 12.42
N PRO A 598 12.31 -24.92 12.78
CA PRO A 598 13.35 -25.45 11.89
C PRO A 598 13.32 -26.98 11.85
N TYR A 599 13.86 -27.56 10.79
CA TYR A 599 14.17 -28.98 10.67
C TYR A 599 15.68 -29.17 10.52
N THR A 600 16.12 -30.42 10.63
CA THR A 600 17.54 -30.75 10.49
C THR A 600 17.89 -31.05 9.05
N LEU A 601 18.90 -30.36 8.51
CA LEU A 601 19.46 -30.59 7.19
C LEU A 601 20.29 -31.89 7.16
N PRO A 602 20.62 -32.43 5.98
CA PRO A 602 21.42 -33.66 5.86
C PRO A 602 22.80 -33.62 6.51
N ASP A 603 23.39 -32.42 6.66
CA ASP A 603 24.65 -32.19 7.35
C ASP A 603 24.55 -32.10 8.89
N GLY A 604 23.33 -32.25 9.43
CA GLY A 604 23.04 -32.17 10.87
C GLY A 604 22.79 -30.74 11.39
N ALA A 605 22.92 -29.69 10.53
CA ALA A 605 22.63 -28.32 10.92
C ALA A 605 21.13 -28.02 10.90
N PRO A 606 20.65 -27.04 11.69
CA PRO A 606 19.28 -26.57 11.57
C PRO A 606 19.11 -25.77 10.26
N SER A 607 17.99 -25.92 9.59
CA SER A 607 17.66 -25.21 8.36
C SER A 607 17.70 -23.69 8.51
N TRP A 608 17.31 -23.17 9.68
CA TRP A 608 17.40 -21.77 10.11
C TRP A 608 17.35 -21.65 11.63
N ASN A 609 17.60 -20.46 12.15
CA ASN A 609 17.45 -20.17 13.58
C ASN A 609 15.99 -20.01 13.95
N THR A 610 15.59 -20.34 15.16
CA THR A 610 14.23 -20.17 15.68
C THR A 610 13.79 -18.69 15.76
N ARG A 611 14.76 -17.77 15.77
CA ARG A 611 14.52 -16.31 15.77
C ARG A 611 15.54 -15.64 14.86
N TYR A 612 15.07 -14.56 14.21
CA TYR A 612 15.93 -13.67 13.45
C TYR A 612 16.27 -12.41 14.26
N GLN A 613 17.40 -11.79 13.91
CA GLN A 613 17.96 -10.63 14.61
C GLN A 613 17.33 -9.31 14.15
N SER A 614 17.48 -8.27 14.97
CA SER A 614 17.18 -6.90 14.56
C SER A 614 18.23 -6.36 13.59
N TYR A 615 17.83 -5.42 12.74
CA TYR A 615 18.70 -4.76 11.78
C TYR A 615 18.33 -3.30 11.56
N GLN A 616 19.25 -2.55 10.95
CA GLN A 616 19.07 -1.13 10.67
C GLN A 616 19.34 -0.85 9.20
N LEU A 617 18.51 0.06 8.64
CA LEU A 617 18.65 0.52 7.26
C LEU A 617 18.77 2.04 7.28
N LEU A 618 19.81 2.55 6.61
CA LEU A 618 20.01 3.99 6.42
C LEU A 618 19.77 4.33 4.95
N SER A 619 18.93 5.33 4.71
CA SER A 619 18.69 5.89 3.38
C SER A 619 18.92 7.40 3.41
N ALA A 620 19.46 7.96 2.34
CA ALA A 620 19.69 9.39 2.23
C ALA A 620 19.49 9.86 0.79
N GLN A 621 19.00 11.09 0.63
CA GLN A 621 18.82 11.74 -0.66
C GLN A 621 19.22 13.22 -0.59
N ILE A 622 19.86 13.72 -1.63
CA ILE A 622 20.12 15.14 -1.87
C ILE A 622 19.40 15.51 -3.16
N THR A 623 18.59 16.56 -3.11
CA THR A 623 17.88 17.09 -4.28
C THR A 623 18.27 18.55 -4.53
N ARG A 624 18.64 18.84 -5.77
CA ARG A 624 18.82 20.22 -6.25
C ARG A 624 17.64 20.61 -7.11
N TRP A 625 16.93 21.66 -6.68
CA TRP A 625 15.77 22.21 -7.37
C TRP A 625 16.15 23.39 -8.23
N PHE A 626 15.62 23.44 -9.44
CA PHE A 626 15.64 24.56 -10.37
C PHE A 626 14.19 24.94 -10.69
N ARG A 627 14.00 25.96 -11.54
CA ARG A 627 12.66 26.48 -11.84
C ARG A 627 11.69 25.43 -12.40
N HIS A 628 12.14 24.62 -13.34
CA HIS A 628 11.32 23.63 -14.04
C HIS A 628 11.88 22.20 -13.97
N TRP A 629 12.98 22.00 -13.30
CA TRP A 629 13.59 20.68 -13.20
C TRP A 629 14.35 20.50 -11.88
N SER A 630 14.61 19.28 -11.55
CA SER A 630 15.47 18.93 -10.41
C SER A 630 16.31 17.70 -10.71
N ILE A 631 17.45 17.63 -10.06
CA ILE A 631 18.29 16.43 -10.02
C ILE A 631 18.32 15.94 -8.58
N TYR A 632 18.22 14.65 -8.39
CA TYR A 632 18.39 14.02 -7.11
C TYR A 632 19.36 12.86 -7.17
N VAL A 633 20.12 12.68 -6.09
CA VAL A 633 21.09 11.60 -5.91
C VAL A 633 20.88 11.04 -4.52
N GLY A 634 20.89 9.73 -4.37
CA GLY A 634 20.70 9.11 -3.07
C GLY A 634 21.19 7.69 -2.99
N GLY A 635 20.95 7.11 -1.83
CA GLY A 635 21.24 5.70 -1.55
C GLY A 635 20.22 5.11 -0.60
N GLU A 636 19.87 3.87 -0.86
CA GLU A 636 19.06 3.02 0.00
C GLU A 636 19.90 1.93 0.62
N ASN A 637 19.53 1.53 1.84
CA ASN A 637 20.27 0.52 2.60
C ASN A 637 21.78 0.81 2.64
N MET A 638 22.19 2.05 2.89
CA MET A 638 23.58 2.47 2.94
C MET A 638 24.38 1.79 4.07
N THR A 639 23.71 1.15 5.03
CA THR A 639 24.30 0.24 6.02
C THR A 639 24.79 -1.06 5.39
N ASN A 640 24.43 -1.32 4.13
CA ASN A 640 24.74 -2.51 3.37
C ASN A 640 24.34 -3.81 4.09
N PHE A 641 23.26 -3.72 4.89
CA PHE A 641 22.74 -4.89 5.59
C PHE A 641 22.02 -5.81 4.59
N LYS A 642 22.26 -7.11 4.70
CA LYS A 642 21.54 -8.15 3.95
C LYS A 642 21.36 -9.38 4.80
N GLN A 643 20.25 -10.08 4.59
CA GLN A 643 20.00 -11.37 5.21
C GLN A 643 21.03 -12.38 4.74
N LYS A 644 21.66 -13.08 5.67
CA LYS A 644 22.53 -14.21 5.33
C LYS A 644 21.67 -15.42 4.98
N ASN A 645 22.01 -16.13 3.92
CA ASN A 645 21.34 -17.35 3.45
C ASN A 645 19.82 -17.14 3.35
N PRO A 646 19.33 -16.19 2.53
CA PRO A 646 17.90 -15.94 2.40
C PRO A 646 17.15 -17.12 1.76
N ILE A 647 17.85 -17.97 1.01
CA ILE A 647 17.33 -19.18 0.37
C ILE A 647 17.93 -20.40 1.04
N VAL A 648 17.08 -21.25 1.61
CA VAL A 648 17.49 -22.55 2.17
C VAL A 648 17.65 -23.55 1.04
N GLY A 649 18.71 -24.36 1.08
CA GLY A 649 18.98 -25.36 0.05
C GLY A 649 19.27 -24.79 -1.33
N ALA A 650 19.78 -23.56 -1.43
CA ALA A 650 20.07 -22.87 -2.69
C ALA A 650 21.01 -23.65 -3.63
N SER A 651 21.93 -24.45 -3.09
CA SER A 651 22.83 -25.33 -3.89
C SER A 651 22.09 -26.47 -4.59
N ASN A 652 20.88 -26.82 -4.12
CA ASN A 652 20.04 -27.88 -4.71
C ASN A 652 18.56 -27.46 -4.76
N PRO A 653 18.17 -26.56 -5.67
CA PRO A 653 16.80 -26.03 -5.74
C PRO A 653 15.77 -27.08 -6.21
N TRP A 654 16.23 -28.23 -6.74
CA TRP A 654 15.39 -29.35 -7.11
C TRP A 654 15.20 -30.38 -5.98
N GLY A 655 15.93 -30.18 -4.87
CA GLY A 655 15.85 -31.05 -3.69
C GLY A 655 14.69 -30.69 -2.77
N THR A 656 14.47 -31.56 -1.79
CA THR A 656 13.34 -31.45 -0.83
C THR A 656 13.49 -30.31 0.19
N ASN A 657 14.68 -29.73 0.30
CA ASN A 657 15.00 -28.69 1.29
C ASN A 657 15.04 -27.26 0.71
N PHE A 658 14.74 -27.08 -0.58
CA PHE A 658 14.75 -25.76 -1.19
C PHE A 658 13.59 -24.90 -0.69
N ASP A 659 13.91 -23.71 -0.18
CA ASP A 659 12.89 -22.77 0.30
C ASP A 659 13.38 -21.32 0.23
N SER A 660 12.72 -20.49 -0.58
CA SER A 660 12.99 -19.05 -0.70
C SER A 660 12.08 -18.19 0.18
N THR A 661 11.14 -18.78 0.95
CA THR A 661 10.10 -18.05 1.67
C THR A 661 10.50 -17.63 3.09
N MET A 662 11.69 -18.03 3.56
CA MET A 662 12.19 -17.72 4.90
C MET A 662 12.86 -16.34 4.98
N ILE A 663 12.24 -15.34 4.37
CA ILE A 663 12.76 -13.97 4.25
C ILE A 663 12.26 -13.05 5.37
N TRP A 664 13.19 -12.37 6.05
CA TRP A 664 12.91 -11.44 7.15
C TRP A 664 13.65 -10.10 7.04
N GLY A 665 14.61 -10.00 6.14
CA GLY A 665 15.42 -8.79 5.91
C GLY A 665 15.67 -8.54 4.42
N PRO A 666 16.41 -7.49 4.08
CA PRO A 666 16.81 -7.23 2.70
C PRO A 666 17.61 -8.36 2.10
N VAL A 667 17.33 -8.72 0.86
CA VAL A 667 18.09 -9.72 0.08
C VAL A 667 19.34 -9.08 -0.52
N HIS A 668 19.21 -7.86 -1.08
CA HIS A 668 20.30 -7.11 -1.68
C HIS A 668 20.92 -6.08 -0.73
N GLY A 669 22.18 -5.73 -0.94
CA GLY A 669 22.90 -4.71 -0.18
C GLY A 669 22.54 -3.27 -0.59
N ALA A 670 23.48 -2.35 -0.38
CA ALA A 670 23.31 -0.93 -0.71
C ALA A 670 23.01 -0.70 -2.20
N MET A 671 22.08 0.20 -2.48
CA MET A 671 21.74 0.68 -3.82
C MET A 671 21.89 2.20 -3.87
N TYR A 672 22.64 2.69 -4.84
CA TYR A 672 22.78 4.13 -5.11
C TYR A 672 22.03 4.48 -6.39
N TYR A 673 21.50 5.69 -6.45
CA TYR A 673 20.71 6.12 -7.58
C TYR A 673 20.89 7.60 -7.92
N VAL A 674 20.57 7.92 -9.14
CA VAL A 674 20.43 9.29 -9.67
C VAL A 674 19.12 9.40 -10.43
N GLY A 675 18.50 10.56 -10.32
CA GLY A 675 17.30 10.82 -11.11
C GLY A 675 17.15 12.28 -11.50
N PHE A 676 16.34 12.47 -12.51
CA PHE A 676 16.02 13.76 -13.11
C PHE A 676 14.51 13.93 -13.15
N ARG A 677 14.00 15.10 -12.72
CA ARG A 677 12.60 15.49 -12.85
C ARG A 677 12.49 16.78 -13.63
N PHE A 678 11.61 16.79 -14.61
CA PHE A 678 11.18 17.99 -15.32
C PHE A 678 9.69 18.20 -15.03
N ASN A 679 9.31 19.41 -14.63
CA ASN A 679 7.93 19.79 -14.35
C ASN A 679 7.65 21.13 -15.03
N TRP A 680 6.63 21.15 -15.85
CA TRP A 680 6.13 22.35 -16.48
C TRP A 680 4.62 22.45 -16.26
N ASP A 681 4.22 23.49 -15.56
CA ASP A 681 2.83 23.78 -15.27
C ASP A 681 2.46 25.10 -15.97
N ARG A 682 1.39 25.10 -16.73
CA ARG A 682 0.82 26.29 -17.32
C ARG A 682 -0.23 26.85 -16.35
N ASN A 683 0.13 27.94 -15.68
CA ASN A 683 -0.78 28.68 -14.81
C ASN A 683 -1.84 29.44 -15.60
#